data_3dfc0c4dd26d8d1e6aef36df0de3ed4a
#
_entry.id   3dfc0c4dd26d8d1e6aef36df0de3ed4a
#
_cell.length_a   1.000
_cell.length_b   1.000
_cell.length_c   1.000
_cell.angle_alpha   90.00
_cell.angle_beta   90.00
_cell.angle_gamma   90.00
#
_symmetry.space_group_name_H-M   'P 1'
#
loop_
_entity.id
_entity.type
_entity.pdbx_description
1 polymer ?
#
loop_
_entity_poly.entity_id
_entity_poly.type
_entity_poly.pdbx_seq_one_letter_code
_entity_poly.pdbx_strand_id
1 'polypeptide(L)'
;MRCVNNYIVLNYDDSMITCDNGMDTSTWTPYDVTEGHSQLLTSNETLECSCTDKQTRVLLAECVNGAGGEPTPRALTETSDWMYNMTGRNLSDWLVKTVDRFLQKRYGGLSMGETYHSAVSADQLQTLFQLFEANSNFTLTNSANITSNAEAFTESLARTENAKVWFDNNGYHAMPTWLNILNNAALRSLLPPDKNPLDYGIAAVNRPLNFTKSTVDLAALSQNIKDTLISISVIFALSFIPASFVLFLIEEKVTKSKHLQFVSGVNQLIYWIANFMWDMINYTIPIIIVLFIFLAFQTKAYVSADNFPCLLCLLLLYGFAITPMMYPASFYFEVPSTAYVVLTCVNLFIGINASIATFIMEVLDDDNLKYINENYLKPAFLVFPQYCLGRGLLDMSINQAYADAYAAFGIDNFTPPFSFDLVGRNLMALAIEGTFFFILTILIQYRFFIPRQSSVHDINSLTLSASSSQDDDVLEERSRILNGDACDILQIKDLTKVYSKPGSGKDLVAVNRLCVGVPEGECFGLLGVNGAGKTTTFKMLTGDVIPTAGDSLICGQSILEDMREVQQNTGYCPQFEALCSLLTGREHLIFYAKLRGVPPEEVDGVADWAINKFGLKMYADKPAGTYSGGNKRKLSAAIAFIGCPPIVFLDEPTAGMDPMARRFLWGRIAEAVKGGRCIVLTSHSMEECEALCTRLAIMVNGQLQCLGSPQHLKNRYGEGYMLTVKVGGMNPDLSKVETFVKSISNAVLKESHCNTIMFQVPLQRIRLSELFRLMEENKEELHIEDYSISQTTLDEVFVSFAKNQTDGLEDEYGIQPPSYVSTNNVDYDVPYNEQIGDVENGQLSDADGIIMQNFKSTYAPTASTDQLLV
;
A
#
# COMPACT_ATOMS: atom_id res chain seq x y z
N MET A 1 -21.67 -19.99 71.33
CA MET A 1 -20.77 -20.70 70.44
C MET A 1 -19.59 -21.21 71.21
N ARG A 2 -19.51 -22.53 71.53
CA ARG A 2 -18.25 -23.13 71.90
C ARG A 2 -17.58 -23.60 70.63
N CYS A 3 -16.84 -22.71 70.01
CA CYS A 3 -16.07 -23.03 68.83
C CYS A 3 -14.69 -23.49 69.23
N VAL A 4 -14.47 -24.77 69.29
CA VAL A 4 -13.16 -25.36 69.42
C VAL A 4 -12.80 -25.86 68.03
N ASN A 5 -11.83 -25.17 67.34
CA ASN A 5 -11.22 -25.57 66.06
C ASN A 5 -12.14 -25.73 64.85
N ASN A 6 -13.14 -24.86 64.66
CA ASN A 6 -14.09 -24.98 63.54
C ASN A 6 -13.98 -23.83 62.57
N TYR A 7 -13.88 -24.19 61.27
CA TYR A 7 -13.98 -23.27 60.12
C TYR A 7 -15.39 -23.26 59.58
N ILE A 8 -16.02 -22.12 59.39
CA ILE A 8 -17.34 -21.98 58.81
C ILE A 8 -17.21 -21.10 57.60
N VAL A 9 -17.57 -21.62 56.44
CA VAL A 9 -17.58 -20.91 55.17
C VAL A 9 -19.03 -20.88 54.67
N LEU A 10 -19.55 -19.71 54.40
CA LEU A 10 -20.88 -19.50 53.82
C LEU A 10 -20.75 -19.35 52.31
N ASN A 11 -21.58 -20.14 51.59
CA ASN A 11 -21.73 -20.00 50.15
C ASN A 11 -23.15 -19.54 49.82
N TYR A 12 -23.26 -18.68 48.84
CA TYR A 12 -24.52 -18.04 48.44
C TYR A 12 -25.25 -18.80 47.34
N ASP A 13 -26.60 -18.81 47.50
CA ASP A 13 -27.57 -19.06 46.43
C ASP A 13 -28.67 -17.96 46.53
N ASP A 14 -28.45 -16.88 45.80
CA ASP A 14 -29.41 -15.79 45.40
C ASP A 14 -30.34 -15.14 46.43
N SER A 15 -30.05 -15.02 47.69
CA SER A 15 -30.87 -14.21 48.65
C SER A 15 -30.04 -13.30 49.58
N MET A 16 -30.50 -12.09 49.76
CA MET A 16 -29.89 -11.12 50.71
C MET A 16 -29.94 -11.63 52.16
N ILE A 17 -28.79 -11.62 52.84
CA ILE A 17 -28.70 -11.90 54.27
C ILE A 17 -29.29 -10.74 55.05
N THR A 18 -30.44 -10.91 55.67
CA THR A 18 -30.90 -10.09 56.79
C THR A 18 -30.37 -10.69 58.05
N CYS A 19 -29.43 -9.96 58.75
CA CYS A 19 -28.81 -10.40 60.00
C CYS A 19 -29.76 -10.23 61.17
N ASP A 20 -30.92 -10.91 61.15
CA ASP A 20 -31.87 -10.67 62.24
C ASP A 20 -32.26 -11.90 62.98
N ASN A 21 -31.61 -12.88 63.20
CA ASN A 21 -31.87 -13.86 64.25
C ASN A 21 -30.66 -14.70 64.63
N GLY A 22 -30.34 -14.71 65.93
CA GLY A 22 -29.24 -15.49 66.45
C GLY A 22 -29.38 -16.94 66.06
N MET A 23 -28.32 -17.52 65.44
CA MET A 23 -28.28 -18.94 65.14
C MET A 23 -28.38 -19.76 66.43
N ASP A 24 -29.47 -20.49 66.60
CA ASP A 24 -29.62 -21.47 67.64
C ASP A 24 -28.65 -22.66 67.34
N THR A 25 -27.53 -22.73 68.02
CA THR A 25 -26.54 -23.79 67.89
C THR A 25 -27.01 -25.14 68.35
N SER A 26 -28.16 -25.22 69.03
CA SER A 26 -28.78 -26.49 69.47
C SER A 26 -29.34 -27.32 68.30
N THR A 27 -29.54 -26.71 67.17
CA THR A 27 -30.02 -27.34 65.91
C THR A 27 -28.90 -27.84 65.00
N TRP A 28 -27.62 -27.59 65.34
CA TRP A 28 -26.51 -28.06 64.62
C TRP A 28 -26.22 -29.55 64.89
N THR A 29 -26.97 -30.44 64.28
CA THR A 29 -26.55 -31.81 64.12
C THR A 29 -25.43 -31.84 63.07
N PRO A 30 -24.27 -32.44 63.39
CA PRO A 30 -23.28 -32.71 62.33
C PRO A 30 -24.01 -33.51 61.26
N TYR A 31 -24.12 -32.95 60.11
CA TYR A 31 -24.84 -33.60 59.03
C TYR A 31 -24.14 -34.91 58.67
N ASP A 32 -24.65 -35.98 59.17
CA ASP A 32 -24.24 -37.32 58.83
C ASP A 32 -24.78 -37.62 57.42
N VAL A 33 -23.90 -37.87 56.48
CA VAL A 33 -24.23 -38.11 55.07
C VAL A 33 -25.13 -39.35 54.88
N THR A 34 -25.37 -40.07 55.97
CA THR A 34 -26.10 -41.37 55.92
C THR A 34 -27.62 -41.28 56.11
N GLU A 35 -28.16 -40.17 56.61
CA GLU A 35 -29.62 -40.10 56.83
C GLU A 35 -30.24 -38.85 56.27
N GLY A 36 -30.82 -38.90 55.09
CA GLY A 36 -31.87 -37.98 54.68
C GLY A 36 -31.80 -37.32 53.36
N HIS A 37 -30.69 -37.27 52.70
CA HIS A 37 -30.65 -36.69 51.35
C HIS A 37 -29.88 -37.56 50.34
N SER A 38 -30.10 -38.82 50.31
CA SER A 38 -29.67 -39.76 49.26
C SER A 38 -30.26 -39.52 47.87
N GLN A 39 -31.10 -38.51 47.72
CA GLN A 39 -31.71 -38.18 46.42
C GLN A 39 -31.01 -37.02 45.66
N LEU A 40 -30.03 -36.30 46.24
CA LEU A 40 -29.34 -35.19 45.58
C LEU A 40 -27.84 -35.39 45.36
N LEU A 41 -27.30 -36.47 45.91
CA LEU A 41 -25.95 -36.91 45.55
C LEU A 41 -26.09 -38.25 44.83
N THR A 42 -26.15 -38.22 43.52
CA THR A 42 -25.82 -39.39 42.72
C THR A 42 -24.44 -39.88 43.16
N SER A 43 -24.34 -41.15 43.40
CA SER A 43 -23.29 -41.89 44.12
C SER A 43 -21.86 -41.78 43.54
N ASN A 44 -21.53 -40.77 42.80
CA ASN A 44 -20.22 -40.56 42.20
C ASN A 44 -19.75 -39.10 42.19
N GLU A 45 -20.36 -38.14 42.86
CA GLU A 45 -19.82 -36.77 42.96
C GLU A 45 -18.82 -36.71 44.11
N THR A 46 -17.62 -37.24 43.89
CA THR A 46 -16.42 -36.75 44.56
C THR A 46 -16.27 -35.29 44.27
N LEU A 47 -15.97 -34.42 45.26
CA LEU A 47 -15.59 -33.02 45.03
C LEU A 47 -14.44 -33.02 44.02
N GLU A 48 -14.75 -32.62 42.80
CA GLU A 48 -13.71 -32.46 41.78
C GLU A 48 -12.77 -31.33 42.26
N CYS A 49 -11.56 -31.70 42.59
CA CYS A 49 -10.48 -30.74 42.87
C CYS A 49 -9.88 -30.29 41.53
N SER A 50 -9.72 -29.00 41.35
CA SER A 50 -8.90 -28.48 40.27
C SER A 50 -7.44 -28.76 40.58
N CYS A 51 -6.86 -29.73 39.89
CA CYS A 51 -5.45 -30.08 39.98
C CYS A 51 -4.66 -29.58 38.78
N THR A 52 -3.36 -29.40 38.94
CA THR A 52 -2.46 -29.06 37.84
C THR A 52 -2.41 -30.20 36.84
N ASP A 53 -3.01 -30.03 35.69
CA ASP A 53 -2.90 -30.91 34.54
C ASP A 53 -1.77 -30.43 33.62
N LYS A 54 -1.19 -31.31 32.79
CA LYS A 54 -0.11 -30.96 31.84
C LYS A 54 -0.47 -29.85 30.88
N GLN A 55 -1.75 -29.55 30.74
CA GLN A 55 -2.31 -28.48 29.87
C GLN A 55 -2.65 -27.18 30.62
N THR A 56 -2.85 -27.21 31.88
CA THR A 56 -3.14 -26.04 32.72
C THR A 56 -1.87 -25.55 33.37
N ARG A 57 -1.42 -24.37 33.00
CA ARG A 57 -0.28 -23.64 33.60
C ARG A 57 -0.68 -23.09 34.96
N VAL A 58 -0.99 -23.89 35.92
CA VAL A 58 -1.50 -23.39 37.19
C VAL A 58 -0.55 -23.69 38.30
N LEU A 59 -0.38 -22.73 39.20
CA LEU A 59 0.33 -22.80 40.50
C LEU A 59 -0.37 -23.72 41.49
N LEU A 60 -1.18 -24.66 41.06
CA LEU A 60 -1.85 -25.63 41.93
C LEU A 60 -0.99 -26.84 42.15
N ALA A 61 -1.02 -27.35 43.36
CA ALA A 61 -0.31 -28.58 43.71
C ALA A 61 -0.88 -29.77 42.91
N GLU A 62 -0.01 -30.77 42.61
CA GLU A 62 -0.46 -32.03 42.00
C GLU A 62 -1.50 -32.72 42.90
N CYS A 63 -2.63 -33.16 42.29
CA CYS A 63 -3.62 -33.95 43.03
C CYS A 63 -3.11 -35.36 43.29
N VAL A 64 -3.10 -35.71 44.56
CA VAL A 64 -2.85 -37.09 44.96
C VAL A 64 -4.12 -37.92 44.73
N ASN A 65 -4.01 -39.22 44.42
CA ASN A 65 -5.15 -40.10 44.27
C ASN A 65 -6.08 -40.00 45.48
N GLY A 66 -7.36 -39.59 45.25
CA GLY A 66 -8.35 -39.32 46.31
C GLY A 66 -8.30 -37.88 46.85
N ALA A 67 -7.66 -36.94 46.17
CA ALA A 67 -7.52 -35.53 46.60
C ALA A 67 -8.87 -34.79 46.79
N GLY A 68 -9.99 -35.31 46.26
CA GLY A 68 -11.31 -34.78 46.54
C GLY A 68 -11.75 -34.92 47.99
N GLY A 69 -11.19 -35.92 48.70
CA GLY A 69 -11.50 -36.21 50.07
C GLY A 69 -12.99 -36.52 50.33
N GLU A 70 -13.31 -36.82 51.57
CA GLU A 70 -14.71 -36.93 52.00
C GLU A 70 -15.43 -35.59 51.89
N PRO A 71 -16.69 -35.58 51.45
CA PRO A 71 -17.49 -34.36 51.34
C PRO A 71 -17.53 -33.65 52.70
N THR A 72 -17.36 -32.31 52.63
CA THR A 72 -17.38 -31.48 53.85
C THR A 72 -18.78 -31.47 54.46
N PRO A 73 -18.91 -31.71 55.76
CA PRO A 73 -20.18 -31.55 56.45
C PRO A 73 -20.75 -30.16 56.21
N ARG A 74 -22.02 -30.09 55.82
CA ARG A 74 -22.70 -28.85 55.46
C ARG A 74 -24.06 -28.77 56.11
N ALA A 75 -24.48 -27.59 56.47
CA ALA A 75 -25.82 -27.30 57.00
C ALA A 75 -26.46 -26.20 56.17
N LEU A 76 -27.77 -26.33 55.86
CA LEU A 76 -28.56 -25.28 55.23
C LEU A 76 -29.04 -24.31 56.32
N THR A 77 -28.80 -23.04 56.13
CA THR A 77 -29.30 -21.96 57.04
C THR A 77 -30.76 -21.60 56.69
N GLU A 78 -31.42 -20.85 57.57
CA GLU A 78 -32.76 -20.30 57.31
C GLU A 78 -32.78 -19.35 56.11
N THR A 79 -31.65 -18.76 55.75
CA THR A 79 -31.44 -17.90 54.59
C THR A 79 -31.16 -18.64 53.30
N SER A 80 -31.25 -19.97 53.27
CA SER A 80 -30.93 -20.87 52.14
C SER A 80 -29.43 -20.93 51.81
N ASP A 81 -28.55 -20.36 52.63
CA ASP A 81 -27.11 -20.43 52.46
C ASP A 81 -26.55 -21.73 53.03
N TRP A 82 -25.49 -22.24 52.42
CA TRP A 82 -24.79 -23.42 52.88
C TRP A 82 -23.61 -23.08 53.77
N MET A 83 -23.61 -23.60 55.01
CA MET A 83 -22.45 -23.53 55.90
C MET A 83 -21.64 -24.81 55.83
N TYR A 84 -20.34 -24.68 55.68
CA TYR A 84 -19.43 -25.82 55.60
C TYR A 84 -18.59 -25.89 56.89
N ASN A 85 -18.54 -27.04 57.49
CA ASN A 85 -17.66 -27.28 58.65
C ASN A 85 -16.33 -27.79 58.13
N MET A 86 -15.30 -26.93 58.22
CA MET A 86 -13.94 -27.20 57.75
C MET A 86 -12.98 -27.64 58.87
N THR A 87 -13.48 -28.07 60.02
CA THR A 87 -12.67 -28.49 61.18
C THR A 87 -11.73 -29.63 60.79
N GLY A 88 -10.47 -29.50 61.09
CA GLY A 88 -9.46 -30.50 60.81
C GLY A 88 -8.99 -30.56 59.34
N ARG A 89 -9.44 -29.63 58.47
CA ARG A 89 -9.02 -29.55 57.08
C ARG A 89 -8.21 -28.27 56.84
N ASN A 90 -7.28 -28.33 55.87
CA ASN A 90 -6.55 -27.12 55.44
C ASN A 90 -7.49 -26.25 54.57
N LEU A 91 -7.95 -25.14 55.17
CA LEU A 91 -8.90 -24.23 54.50
C LEU A 91 -8.28 -23.58 53.26
N SER A 92 -6.98 -23.20 53.32
CA SER A 92 -6.30 -22.56 52.19
C SER A 92 -6.21 -23.50 50.98
N ASP A 93 -5.89 -24.76 51.21
CA ASP A 93 -5.81 -25.81 50.18
C ASP A 93 -7.21 -26.07 49.57
N TRP A 94 -8.23 -26.16 50.44
CA TRP A 94 -9.60 -26.31 49.97
C TRP A 94 -10.10 -25.12 49.13
N LEU A 95 -9.81 -23.90 49.56
CA LEU A 95 -10.20 -22.69 48.79
C LEU A 95 -9.55 -22.64 47.42
N VAL A 96 -8.30 -23.01 47.29
CA VAL A 96 -7.56 -23.05 46.02
C VAL A 96 -8.10 -24.14 45.12
N LYS A 97 -8.25 -25.38 45.66
CA LYS A 97 -8.70 -26.55 44.86
C LYS A 97 -10.17 -26.49 44.40
N THR A 98 -10.98 -25.67 45.03
CA THR A 98 -12.43 -25.55 44.72
C THR A 98 -12.76 -24.18 44.15
N VAL A 99 -11.79 -23.42 43.68
CA VAL A 99 -11.96 -22.06 43.21
C VAL A 99 -12.94 -22.01 42.01
N ASP A 100 -12.81 -22.92 41.05
CA ASP A 100 -13.61 -22.91 39.81
C ASP A 100 -15.09 -23.14 40.08
N ARG A 101 -15.40 -23.93 41.13
CA ARG A 101 -16.78 -24.26 41.46
C ARG A 101 -17.49 -23.18 42.27
N PHE A 102 -16.75 -22.47 43.13
CA PHE A 102 -17.35 -21.60 44.14
C PHE A 102 -16.88 -20.16 44.12
N LEU A 103 -16.09 -19.74 43.10
CA LEU A 103 -15.48 -18.41 43.02
C LEU A 103 -16.47 -17.27 43.24
N GLN A 104 -17.69 -17.41 42.70
CA GLN A 104 -18.73 -16.36 42.78
C GLN A 104 -19.75 -16.62 43.88
N LYS A 105 -19.64 -17.71 44.62
CA LYS A 105 -20.65 -18.19 45.61
C LYS A 105 -20.09 -18.21 47.06
N ARG A 106 -18.95 -17.61 47.30
CA ARG A 106 -18.31 -17.55 48.62
C ARG A 106 -18.40 -16.17 49.19
N TYR A 107 -18.87 -16.05 50.42
CA TYR A 107 -18.89 -14.77 51.12
C TYR A 107 -17.79 -14.59 52.12
N GLY A 108 -17.55 -15.57 52.96
CA GLY A 108 -16.55 -15.51 54.01
C GLY A 108 -16.66 -16.64 55.00
N GLY A 109 -15.89 -16.54 56.09
CA GLY A 109 -15.85 -17.57 57.14
C GLY A 109 -15.12 -17.09 58.36
N LEU A 110 -15.19 -17.94 59.43
CA LEU A 110 -14.49 -17.73 60.67
C LEU A 110 -13.64 -18.94 60.99
N SER A 111 -12.39 -18.71 61.48
CA SER A 111 -11.50 -19.72 61.93
C SER A 111 -10.99 -19.34 63.33
N MET A 112 -11.12 -20.27 64.30
CA MET A 112 -10.77 -20.01 65.70
C MET A 112 -9.78 -21.08 66.22
N GLY A 113 -8.79 -20.65 66.96
CA GLY A 113 -7.85 -21.52 67.67
C GLY A 113 -6.75 -22.09 66.77
N GLU A 114 -6.48 -21.50 65.63
CA GLU A 114 -5.33 -21.87 64.81
C GLU A 114 -4.00 -21.32 65.40
N THR A 115 -3.01 -22.18 65.50
CA THR A 115 -1.62 -21.71 65.84
C THR A 115 -1.03 -20.95 64.68
N TYR A 116 -0.39 -19.84 64.90
CA TYR A 116 0.36 -19.10 63.91
C TYR A 116 1.58 -19.91 63.47
N HIS A 117 1.66 -20.35 62.25
CA HIS A 117 2.81 -21.11 61.72
C HIS A 117 4.14 -20.31 61.68
N SER A 118 4.07 -19.01 61.87
CA SER A 118 5.21 -18.10 61.89
C SER A 118 5.73 -17.79 63.33
N ALA A 119 5.07 -18.33 64.32
CA ALA A 119 5.58 -18.20 65.71
C ALA A 119 6.77 -19.13 65.84
N VAL A 120 7.93 -18.55 66.06
CA VAL A 120 9.17 -19.29 66.35
C VAL A 120 8.97 -19.99 67.70
N SER A 121 9.12 -21.32 67.79
CA SER A 121 9.00 -22.04 69.04
C SER A 121 10.13 -21.67 69.95
N ALA A 122 9.91 -21.77 71.27
CA ALA A 122 10.92 -21.49 72.25
C ALA A 122 12.20 -22.35 72.01
N ASP A 123 12.08 -23.62 71.60
CA ASP A 123 13.18 -24.51 71.23
C ASP A 123 13.97 -24.01 70.03
N GLN A 124 13.31 -23.44 69.05
CA GLN A 124 13.94 -22.87 67.83
C GLN A 124 14.74 -21.62 68.23
N LEU A 125 14.19 -20.79 69.09
CA LEU A 125 14.86 -19.57 69.55
C LEU A 125 16.10 -19.96 70.44
N GLN A 126 15.96 -20.92 71.24
CA GLN A 126 17.08 -21.44 72.08
C GLN A 126 18.18 -22.01 71.18
N THR A 127 17.82 -22.73 70.14
CA THR A 127 18.78 -23.24 69.13
C THR A 127 19.44 -22.11 68.36
N LEU A 128 18.69 -21.04 67.97
CA LEU A 128 19.26 -19.87 67.37
C LEU A 128 20.20 -19.09 68.27
N PHE A 129 19.86 -18.95 69.54
CA PHE A 129 20.78 -18.35 70.52
C PHE A 129 22.06 -19.19 70.80
N GLN A 130 21.93 -20.47 70.82
CA GLN A 130 23.08 -21.37 70.91
C GLN A 130 24.00 -21.34 69.70
N LEU A 131 23.41 -21.25 68.49
CA LEU A 131 24.16 -21.06 67.26
C LEU A 131 24.80 -19.64 67.17
N PHE A 132 24.17 -18.66 67.75
CA PHE A 132 24.70 -17.28 67.81
C PHE A 132 25.87 -17.21 68.84
N GLU A 133 25.80 -17.89 70.06
CA GLU A 133 26.88 -18.00 70.97
C GLU A 133 28.09 -18.84 70.45
N ALA A 134 27.80 -19.87 69.69
CA ALA A 134 28.84 -20.68 69.06
C ALA A 134 29.59 -19.97 67.93
N ASN A 135 28.93 -19.01 67.23
CA ASN A 135 29.56 -18.28 66.11
C ASN A 135 30.08 -16.88 66.45
N SER A 136 29.64 -16.28 67.53
CA SER A 136 30.14 -14.99 67.99
C SER A 136 30.94 -15.21 69.32
N ASN A 137 32.14 -14.71 69.34
CA ASN A 137 32.97 -14.69 70.60
C ASN A 137 32.38 -13.78 71.71
N PHE A 138 31.05 -13.60 71.72
CA PHE A 138 30.28 -12.74 72.60
C PHE A 138 29.56 -13.62 73.62
N THR A 139 30.07 -13.77 74.77
CA THR A 139 29.38 -14.41 75.92
C THR A 139 28.35 -13.41 76.46
N LEU A 140 27.08 -13.66 76.27
CA LEU A 140 25.97 -12.89 76.85
C LEU A 140 25.94 -13.14 78.37
N THR A 141 26.57 -12.24 79.14
CA THR A 141 26.41 -12.16 80.58
C THR A 141 24.98 -11.79 80.93
N ASN A 142 24.15 -12.73 81.25
CA ASN A 142 22.71 -12.75 81.58
C ASN A 142 21.84 -13.49 80.50
N SER A 143 22.37 -14.52 79.88
CA SER A 143 21.65 -15.33 78.88
C SER A 143 20.34 -15.88 79.44
N ALA A 144 20.28 -16.30 80.72
CA ALA A 144 19.09 -16.86 81.33
C ALA A 144 17.88 -15.84 81.43
N ASN A 145 18.17 -14.56 81.65
CA ASN A 145 17.11 -13.53 81.72
C ASN A 145 16.69 -13.07 80.32
N ILE A 146 17.57 -13.11 79.36
CA ILE A 146 17.28 -12.77 77.97
C ILE A 146 16.48 -13.89 77.31
N THR A 147 16.81 -15.12 77.51
CA THR A 147 16.06 -16.29 77.04
C THR A 147 14.66 -16.36 77.66
N SER A 148 14.55 -16.16 79.04
CA SER A 148 13.22 -16.15 79.64
C SER A 148 12.33 -15.01 79.23
N ASN A 149 12.86 -13.79 78.94
CA ASN A 149 12.12 -12.67 78.41
C ASN A 149 11.78 -12.87 76.94
N ALA A 150 12.66 -13.51 76.17
CA ALA A 150 12.40 -13.89 74.80
C ALA A 150 11.40 -15.03 74.71
N GLU A 151 11.40 -15.98 75.58
CA GLU A 151 10.38 -17.03 75.71
C GLU A 151 9.05 -16.44 76.12
N ALA A 152 8.97 -15.56 77.07
CA ALA A 152 7.74 -14.84 77.46
C ALA A 152 7.18 -13.96 76.30
N PHE A 153 8.12 -13.38 75.54
CA PHE A 153 7.71 -12.58 74.32
C PHE A 153 7.19 -13.49 73.20
N THR A 154 7.87 -14.60 72.91
CA THR A 154 7.42 -15.55 71.89
C THR A 154 6.17 -16.32 72.33
N GLU A 155 6.03 -16.64 73.59
CA GLU A 155 4.81 -17.20 74.15
C GLU A 155 3.63 -16.23 74.11
N SER A 156 3.89 -14.91 74.26
CA SER A 156 2.90 -13.87 74.09
C SER A 156 2.49 -13.69 72.61
N LEU A 157 3.41 -13.99 71.66
CA LEU A 157 3.11 -13.96 70.23
C LEU A 157 2.48 -15.27 69.73
N ALA A 158 2.81 -16.40 70.34
CA ALA A 158 2.27 -17.73 70.05
C ALA A 158 0.93 -17.96 70.74
N ARG A 159 0.00 -17.00 70.68
CA ARG A 159 -1.34 -17.18 71.23
C ARG A 159 -2.11 -18.26 70.49
N THR A 160 -2.56 -19.25 71.17
CA THR A 160 -3.50 -20.28 70.67
C THR A 160 -4.93 -19.78 70.56
N GLU A 161 -5.25 -18.71 71.26
CA GLU A 161 -6.60 -18.05 71.23
C GLU A 161 -6.61 -16.94 70.21
N ASN A 162 -6.56 -17.29 68.95
CA ASN A 162 -6.74 -16.34 67.84
C ASN A 162 -8.01 -16.67 67.06
N ALA A 163 -8.53 -15.63 66.38
CA ALA A 163 -9.66 -15.76 65.43
C ALA A 163 -9.24 -15.11 64.13
N LYS A 164 -9.44 -15.83 63.04
CA LYS A 164 -9.22 -15.33 61.69
C LYS A 164 -10.61 -15.11 61.03
N VAL A 165 -10.72 -13.99 60.34
CA VAL A 165 -11.87 -13.64 59.53
C VAL A 165 -11.49 -13.81 58.08
N TRP A 166 -12.20 -14.68 57.39
CA TRP A 166 -12.09 -14.88 55.96
C TRP A 166 -13.21 -14.14 55.29
N PHE A 167 -12.92 -13.40 54.23
CA PHE A 167 -13.93 -12.62 53.49
C PHE A 167 -13.58 -12.57 52.00
N ASP A 168 -14.59 -12.42 51.15
CA ASP A 168 -14.40 -12.19 49.71
C ASP A 168 -14.08 -10.71 49.48
N ASN A 169 -12.91 -10.47 48.86
CA ASN A 169 -12.45 -9.12 48.61
C ASN A 169 -13.26 -8.40 47.48
N ASN A 170 -14.07 -9.13 46.70
CA ASN A 170 -14.97 -8.55 45.73
C ASN A 170 -16.19 -7.85 46.35
N GLY A 171 -16.49 -8.16 47.62
CA GLY A 171 -17.58 -7.51 48.35
C GLY A 171 -17.12 -6.28 49.07
N TYR A 172 -17.60 -5.08 48.65
CA TYR A 172 -17.21 -3.80 49.28
C TYR A 172 -17.41 -3.72 50.78
N HIS A 173 -18.36 -4.46 51.34
CA HIS A 173 -18.67 -4.46 52.75
C HIS A 173 -18.34 -5.79 53.44
N ALA A 174 -17.74 -6.73 52.77
CA ALA A 174 -17.48 -8.07 53.27
C ALA A 174 -16.61 -8.08 54.49
N MET A 175 -15.49 -7.38 54.47
CA MET A 175 -14.56 -7.29 55.59
C MET A 175 -15.21 -6.75 56.90
N PRO A 176 -15.82 -5.54 56.95
CA PRO A 176 -16.45 -5.00 58.14
C PRO A 176 -17.63 -5.87 58.62
N THR A 177 -18.38 -6.48 57.69
CA THR A 177 -19.51 -7.37 58.05
C THR A 177 -19.03 -8.60 58.78
N TRP A 178 -18.04 -9.31 58.24
CA TRP A 178 -17.51 -10.53 58.84
C TRP A 178 -16.76 -10.26 60.18
N LEU A 179 -16.07 -9.13 60.29
CA LEU A 179 -15.47 -8.69 61.51
C LEU A 179 -16.52 -8.37 62.57
N ASN A 180 -17.62 -7.73 62.18
CA ASN A 180 -18.75 -7.43 63.07
C ASN A 180 -19.46 -8.71 63.54
N ILE A 181 -19.61 -9.71 62.66
CA ILE A 181 -20.14 -11.03 63.06
C ILE A 181 -19.25 -11.70 64.11
N LEU A 182 -17.91 -11.64 63.92
CA LEU A 182 -16.98 -12.18 64.93
C LEU A 182 -17.10 -11.42 66.27
N ASN A 183 -17.11 -10.08 66.22
CA ASN A 183 -17.22 -9.22 67.44
C ASN A 183 -18.57 -9.46 68.19
N ASN A 184 -19.65 -9.62 67.48
CA ASN A 184 -20.95 -9.98 68.04
C ASN A 184 -20.92 -11.37 68.69
N ALA A 185 -20.30 -12.35 68.00
CA ALA A 185 -20.15 -13.70 68.53
C ALA A 185 -19.36 -13.68 69.85
N ALA A 186 -18.25 -12.94 69.87
CA ALA A 186 -17.40 -12.81 71.04
C ALA A 186 -18.16 -12.08 72.21
N LEU A 187 -18.85 -10.97 71.92
CA LEU A 187 -19.64 -10.24 72.92
C LEU A 187 -20.68 -11.17 73.53
N ARG A 188 -21.43 -11.89 72.73
CA ARG A 188 -22.51 -12.79 73.18
C ARG A 188 -21.99 -13.98 73.99
N SER A 189 -20.77 -14.46 73.69
CA SER A 189 -20.14 -15.56 74.43
C SER A 189 -19.65 -15.15 75.84
N LEU A 190 -19.36 -13.88 76.04
CA LEU A 190 -18.85 -13.29 77.29
C LEU A 190 -19.95 -12.76 78.20
N LEU A 191 -21.23 -12.79 77.76
CA LEU A 191 -22.32 -12.31 78.60
C LEU A 191 -22.58 -13.26 79.82
N PRO A 192 -22.96 -12.69 80.98
CA PRO A 192 -23.38 -13.50 82.11
C PRO A 192 -24.57 -14.37 81.80
N PRO A 193 -24.70 -15.57 82.46
CA PRO A 193 -25.74 -16.56 82.14
C PRO A 193 -27.19 -16.07 82.45
N ASP A 194 -27.34 -15.00 83.17
CA ASP A 194 -28.63 -14.35 83.52
C ASP A 194 -29.12 -13.38 82.45
N LYS A 195 -28.35 -13.07 81.42
CA LYS A 195 -28.72 -12.18 80.33
C LYS A 195 -28.95 -12.91 79.02
N ASN A 196 -30.02 -12.52 78.34
CA ASN A 196 -30.34 -13.12 77.03
C ASN A 196 -29.36 -12.58 76.00
N PRO A 197 -28.56 -13.44 75.35
CA PRO A 197 -27.57 -13.01 74.35
C PRO A 197 -28.15 -12.32 73.11
N LEU A 198 -29.42 -12.49 72.85
CA LEU A 198 -30.08 -11.87 71.68
C LEU A 198 -30.36 -10.36 71.83
N ASP A 199 -30.43 -9.90 73.11
CA ASP A 199 -30.68 -8.48 73.37
C ASP A 199 -29.41 -7.60 73.24
N TYR A 200 -28.25 -8.22 73.05
CA TYR A 200 -26.95 -7.55 72.96
C TYR A 200 -26.28 -7.75 71.61
N GLY A 201 -25.87 -6.64 71.03
CA GLY A 201 -25.13 -6.68 69.75
C GLY A 201 -24.47 -5.37 69.39
N ILE A 202 -23.51 -5.45 68.56
CA ILE A 202 -22.78 -4.30 68.01
C ILE A 202 -23.25 -4.10 66.55
N ALA A 203 -23.83 -2.93 66.24
CA ALA A 203 -24.14 -2.56 64.89
C ALA A 203 -22.96 -1.72 64.29
N ALA A 204 -22.33 -2.25 63.28
CA ALA A 204 -21.34 -1.49 62.51
C ALA A 204 -21.94 -0.90 61.23
N VAL A 205 -21.73 0.38 61.07
CA VAL A 205 -22.16 1.10 59.87
C VAL A 205 -20.94 1.49 59.07
N ASN A 206 -20.87 1.02 57.87
CA ASN A 206 -19.82 1.42 56.94
C ASN A 206 -20.21 2.73 56.26
N ARG A 207 -19.44 3.77 56.49
CA ARG A 207 -19.54 5.05 55.79
C ARG A 207 -18.30 5.23 54.91
N PRO A 208 -18.41 4.98 53.60
CA PRO A 208 -17.30 5.28 52.72
C PRO A 208 -16.98 6.78 52.77
N LEU A 209 -15.72 7.12 52.85
CA LEU A 209 -15.24 8.47 52.67
C LEU A 209 -15.44 8.91 51.22
N ASN A 210 -15.68 10.19 51.01
CA ASN A 210 -15.76 10.74 49.67
C ASN A 210 -14.45 10.42 48.90
N PHE A 211 -14.61 9.95 47.65
CA PHE A 211 -13.46 9.67 46.80
C PHE A 211 -12.73 10.98 46.50
N THR A 212 -11.42 10.94 46.47
CA THR A 212 -10.60 12.03 45.97
C THR A 212 -10.75 12.14 44.46
N LYS A 213 -10.53 13.33 43.90
CA LYS A 213 -10.61 13.54 42.44
C LYS A 213 -9.73 12.52 41.70
N SER A 214 -8.53 12.26 42.21
CA SER A 214 -7.58 11.29 41.64
C SER A 214 -8.11 9.84 41.62
N THR A 215 -8.89 9.43 42.62
CA THR A 215 -9.50 8.06 42.60
C THR A 215 -10.65 7.94 41.62
N VAL A 216 -11.41 9.00 41.40
CA VAL A 216 -12.48 9.04 40.38
C VAL A 216 -11.86 9.02 38.99
N ASP A 217 -10.81 9.80 38.78
CA ASP A 217 -10.09 9.85 37.52
C ASP A 217 -9.46 8.50 37.17
N LEU A 218 -8.89 7.79 38.15
CA LEU A 218 -8.33 6.45 37.98
C LEU A 218 -9.41 5.40 37.65
N ALA A 219 -10.57 5.48 38.29
CA ALA A 219 -11.71 4.58 38.03
C ALA A 219 -12.29 4.83 36.64
N ALA A 220 -12.45 6.11 36.23
CA ALA A 220 -12.85 6.46 34.87
C ALA A 220 -11.86 5.95 33.84
N LEU A 221 -10.57 6.03 34.12
CA LEU A 221 -9.51 5.54 33.23
C LEU A 221 -9.55 4.02 33.04
N SER A 222 -9.80 3.26 34.09
CA SER A 222 -9.87 1.80 34.02
C SER A 222 -11.06 1.31 33.21
N GLN A 223 -12.18 2.00 33.22
CA GLN A 223 -13.34 1.72 32.35
C GLN A 223 -13.08 2.04 30.88
N ASN A 224 -12.17 3.01 30.61
CA ASN A 224 -11.89 3.47 29.26
C ASN A 224 -11.00 2.54 28.43
N ILE A 225 -10.34 1.55 28.99
CA ILE A 225 -9.45 0.65 28.25
C ILE A 225 -10.21 -0.05 27.10
N LYS A 226 -11.44 -0.47 27.32
CA LYS A 226 -12.27 -1.11 26.28
C LYS A 226 -12.56 -0.16 25.12
N ASP A 227 -12.98 1.09 25.42
CA ASP A 227 -13.36 2.05 24.41
C ASP A 227 -12.14 2.63 23.70
N THR A 228 -11.00 2.72 24.36
CA THR A 228 -9.70 3.03 23.75
C THR A 228 -9.30 1.96 22.73
N LEU A 229 -9.48 0.68 23.05
CA LEU A 229 -9.19 -0.41 22.13
C LEU A 229 -10.11 -0.38 20.90
N ILE A 230 -11.40 -0.02 21.09
CA ILE A 230 -12.34 0.17 19.98
C ILE A 230 -11.85 1.32 19.08
N SER A 231 -11.44 2.46 19.65
CA SER A 231 -10.91 3.60 18.88
C SER A 231 -9.70 3.21 18.05
N ILE A 232 -8.74 2.49 18.64
CA ILE A 232 -7.56 1.98 17.92
C ILE A 232 -7.95 1.04 16.78
N SER A 233 -8.94 0.16 17.01
CA SER A 233 -9.43 -0.76 15.98
C SER A 233 -10.07 -0.04 14.80
N VAL A 234 -10.81 1.04 15.06
CA VAL A 234 -11.41 1.90 14.01
C VAL A 234 -10.32 2.64 13.23
N ILE A 235 -9.32 3.22 13.90
CA ILE A 235 -8.17 3.87 13.25
C ILE A 235 -7.47 2.88 12.33
N PHE A 236 -7.21 1.66 12.83
CA PHE A 236 -6.59 0.59 12.07
C PHE A 236 -7.38 0.27 10.80
N ALA A 237 -8.68 0.00 10.93
CA ALA A 237 -9.54 -0.36 9.80
C ALA A 237 -9.64 0.76 8.76
N LEU A 238 -9.83 2.01 9.20
CA LEU A 238 -9.99 3.16 8.32
C LEU A 238 -8.67 3.64 7.68
N SER A 239 -7.50 3.15 8.11
CA SER A 239 -6.21 3.49 7.49
C SER A 239 -6.02 2.86 6.10
N PHE A 240 -6.64 1.71 5.82
CA PHE A 240 -6.48 0.98 4.56
C PHE A 240 -7.28 1.59 3.40
N ILE A 241 -8.45 2.14 3.71
CA ILE A 241 -9.41 2.58 2.70
C ILE A 241 -8.88 3.74 1.83
N PRO A 242 -8.40 4.87 2.40
CA PRO A 242 -7.92 5.99 1.60
C PRO A 242 -6.67 5.64 0.78
N ALA A 243 -5.80 4.78 1.30
CA ALA A 243 -4.64 4.30 0.58
C ALA A 243 -5.01 3.50 -0.68
N SER A 244 -6.16 2.81 -0.67
CA SER A 244 -6.64 2.05 -1.84
C SER A 244 -7.09 2.95 -3.01
N PHE A 245 -7.56 4.18 -2.75
CA PHE A 245 -7.99 5.12 -3.79
C PHE A 245 -6.84 5.58 -4.68
N VAL A 246 -5.62 5.63 -4.13
CA VAL A 246 -4.43 6.03 -4.89
C VAL A 246 -4.00 4.98 -5.91
N LEU A 247 -4.35 3.71 -5.73
CA LEU A 247 -3.98 2.62 -6.64
C LEU A 247 -4.44 2.91 -8.07
N PHE A 248 -5.71 3.27 -8.22
CA PHE A 248 -6.31 3.58 -9.53
C PHE A 248 -5.65 4.80 -10.18
N LEU A 249 -5.40 5.86 -9.41
CA LEU A 249 -4.76 7.09 -9.90
C LEU A 249 -3.33 6.85 -10.41
N ILE A 250 -2.57 5.98 -9.71
CA ILE A 250 -1.22 5.60 -10.14
C ILE A 250 -1.28 4.70 -11.37
N GLU A 251 -2.21 3.74 -11.42
CA GLU A 251 -2.40 2.89 -12.59
C GLU A 251 -2.72 3.72 -13.83
N GLU A 252 -3.64 4.67 -13.76
CA GLU A 252 -3.95 5.60 -14.85
C GLU A 252 -2.74 6.47 -15.27
N LYS A 253 -1.90 6.88 -14.31
CA LYS A 253 -0.67 7.62 -14.61
C LYS A 253 0.33 6.75 -15.35
N VAL A 254 0.59 5.53 -14.86
CA VAL A 254 1.59 4.60 -15.43
C VAL A 254 1.17 4.12 -16.81
N THR A 255 -0.08 3.75 -16.97
CA THR A 255 -0.63 3.33 -18.28
C THR A 255 -0.82 4.49 -19.25
N LYS A 256 -0.61 5.76 -18.81
CA LYS A 256 -0.89 6.96 -19.61
C LYS A 256 -2.36 7.16 -19.97
N SER A 257 -3.28 6.41 -19.40
CA SER A 257 -4.71 6.57 -19.58
C SER A 257 -5.19 7.95 -19.15
N LYS A 258 -4.67 8.47 -18.02
CA LYS A 258 -4.92 9.85 -17.56
C LYS A 258 -4.56 10.91 -18.63
N HIS A 259 -3.40 10.76 -19.27
CA HIS A 259 -2.98 11.68 -20.33
C HIS A 259 -3.89 11.61 -21.55
N LEU A 260 -4.29 10.39 -21.97
CA LEU A 260 -5.21 10.18 -23.06
C LEU A 260 -6.59 10.81 -22.80
N GLN A 261 -7.09 10.78 -21.54
CA GLN A 261 -8.31 11.48 -21.15
C GLN A 261 -8.16 13.00 -21.31
N PHE A 262 -7.02 13.59 -20.93
CA PHE A 262 -6.78 15.03 -21.13
C PHE A 262 -6.72 15.40 -22.61
N VAL A 263 -5.99 14.63 -23.42
CA VAL A 263 -5.96 14.82 -24.88
C VAL A 263 -7.36 14.67 -25.48
N SER A 264 -8.24 13.88 -24.88
CA SER A 264 -9.64 13.76 -25.28
C SER A 264 -10.54 14.93 -24.83
N GLY A 265 -9.98 15.98 -24.19
CA GLY A 265 -10.67 17.22 -23.87
C GLY A 265 -11.12 17.37 -22.41
N VAL A 266 -10.78 16.44 -21.53
CA VAL A 266 -11.13 16.53 -20.10
C VAL A 266 -10.36 17.66 -19.42
N ASN A 267 -11.09 18.55 -18.74
CA ASN A 267 -10.46 19.57 -17.91
C ASN A 267 -9.83 18.95 -16.67
N GLN A 268 -8.60 19.32 -16.36
CA GLN A 268 -7.85 18.82 -15.22
C GLN A 268 -8.59 19.00 -13.89
N LEU A 269 -9.28 20.13 -13.70
CA LEU A 269 -10.08 20.38 -12.50
C LEU A 269 -11.26 19.42 -12.40
N ILE A 270 -11.99 19.19 -13.52
CA ILE A 270 -13.13 18.27 -13.55
C ILE A 270 -12.68 16.84 -13.27
N TYR A 271 -11.52 16.42 -13.78
CA TYR A 271 -10.94 15.11 -13.49
C TYR A 271 -10.77 14.89 -11.98
N TRP A 272 -10.17 15.86 -11.27
CA TRP A 272 -9.96 15.73 -9.83
C TRP A 272 -11.25 15.81 -9.01
N ILE A 273 -12.20 16.65 -9.41
CA ILE A 273 -13.53 16.72 -8.77
C ILE A 273 -14.28 15.39 -8.96
N ALA A 274 -14.27 14.83 -10.16
CA ALA A 274 -14.97 13.57 -10.44
C ALA A 274 -14.38 12.40 -9.63
N ASN A 275 -13.04 12.28 -9.56
CA ASN A 275 -12.39 11.26 -8.73
C ASN A 275 -12.72 11.47 -7.26
N PHE A 276 -12.64 12.70 -6.75
CA PHE A 276 -12.96 13.01 -5.35
C PHE A 276 -14.43 12.66 -5.01
N MET A 277 -15.38 12.99 -5.87
CA MET A 277 -16.79 12.64 -5.68
C MET A 277 -16.98 11.12 -5.65
N TRP A 278 -16.31 10.40 -6.55
CA TRP A 278 -16.36 8.94 -6.60
C TRP A 278 -15.76 8.30 -5.35
N ASP A 279 -14.59 8.77 -4.93
CA ASP A 279 -13.90 8.28 -3.74
C ASP A 279 -14.72 8.53 -2.47
N MET A 280 -15.39 9.70 -2.36
CA MET A 280 -16.30 10.01 -1.25
C MET A 280 -17.53 9.12 -1.23
N ILE A 281 -18.10 8.76 -2.39
CA ILE A 281 -19.19 7.79 -2.48
C ILE A 281 -18.72 6.41 -2.00
N ASN A 282 -17.58 5.94 -2.49
CA ASN A 282 -16.99 4.68 -2.06
C ASN A 282 -16.65 4.67 -0.56
N TYR A 283 -16.16 5.79 -0.03
CA TYR A 283 -15.84 5.95 1.38
C TYR A 283 -17.10 5.92 2.28
N THR A 284 -18.26 6.33 1.76
CA THR A 284 -19.52 6.32 2.52
C THR A 284 -19.94 4.90 2.91
N ILE A 285 -19.63 3.89 2.11
CA ILE A 285 -19.96 2.49 2.39
C ILE A 285 -19.30 1.98 3.68
N PRO A 286 -17.98 2.09 3.87
CA PRO A 286 -17.33 1.75 5.15
C PRO A 286 -17.84 2.56 6.34
N ILE A 287 -18.15 3.85 6.16
CA ILE A 287 -18.74 4.64 7.23
C ILE A 287 -20.06 4.04 7.71
N ILE A 288 -20.95 3.72 6.79
CA ILE A 288 -22.25 3.09 7.13
C ILE A 288 -22.03 1.79 7.89
N ILE A 289 -21.07 0.96 7.48
CA ILE A 289 -20.74 -0.29 8.17
C ILE A 289 -20.22 0.00 9.59
N VAL A 290 -19.29 0.95 9.76
CA VAL A 290 -18.77 1.34 11.07
C VAL A 290 -19.88 1.87 11.98
N LEU A 291 -20.76 2.74 11.47
CA LEU A 291 -21.90 3.26 12.22
C LEU A 291 -22.88 2.15 12.61
N PHE A 292 -23.14 1.20 11.70
CA PHE A 292 -23.99 0.05 11.99
C PHE A 292 -23.38 -0.84 13.09
N ILE A 293 -22.06 -1.05 13.07
CA ILE A 293 -21.35 -1.79 14.12
C ILE A 293 -21.52 -1.08 15.47
N PHE A 294 -21.28 0.24 15.55
CA PHE A 294 -21.48 1.00 16.78
C PHE A 294 -22.91 0.92 17.30
N LEU A 295 -23.90 1.01 16.41
CA LEU A 295 -25.32 0.87 16.76
C LEU A 295 -25.67 -0.54 17.24
N ALA A 296 -25.11 -1.58 16.63
CA ALA A 296 -25.35 -2.97 17.02
C ALA A 296 -24.79 -3.28 18.42
N PHE A 297 -23.62 -2.76 18.75
CA PHE A 297 -22.99 -2.93 20.06
C PHE A 297 -23.47 -1.92 21.11
N GLN A 298 -24.29 -0.93 20.73
CA GLN A 298 -24.84 0.12 21.59
C GLN A 298 -23.80 0.77 22.52
N THR A 299 -22.61 1.05 21.99
CA THR A 299 -21.52 1.71 22.74
C THR A 299 -21.94 3.13 23.10
N LYS A 300 -22.27 3.37 24.37
CA LYS A 300 -22.80 4.64 24.85
C LYS A 300 -21.94 5.86 24.51
N ALA A 301 -20.59 5.69 24.53
CA ALA A 301 -19.64 6.73 24.19
C ALA A 301 -19.81 7.29 22.76
N TYR A 302 -20.38 6.53 21.83
CA TYR A 302 -20.50 6.89 20.41
C TYR A 302 -21.95 7.00 19.92
N VAL A 303 -22.88 6.27 20.55
CA VAL A 303 -24.26 6.12 20.06
C VAL A 303 -25.27 6.96 20.88
N SER A 304 -24.84 7.59 21.99
CA SER A 304 -25.74 8.49 22.74
C SER A 304 -26.28 9.61 21.83
N ALA A 305 -27.48 10.14 22.15
CA ALA A 305 -28.13 11.18 21.35
C ALA A 305 -27.24 12.41 21.13
N ASP A 306 -26.41 12.74 22.12
CA ASP A 306 -25.50 13.88 22.07
C ASP A 306 -24.20 13.59 21.32
N ASN A 307 -23.69 12.35 21.38
CA ASN A 307 -22.42 11.95 20.78
C ASN A 307 -22.55 11.52 19.31
N PHE A 308 -23.65 10.89 18.91
CA PHE A 308 -23.85 10.33 17.58
C PHE A 308 -23.69 11.37 16.43
N PRO A 309 -24.25 12.59 16.52
CA PRO A 309 -24.05 13.60 15.48
C PRO A 309 -22.58 14.00 15.33
N CYS A 310 -21.85 14.09 16.44
CA CYS A 310 -20.43 14.41 16.43
C CYS A 310 -19.60 13.28 15.81
N LEU A 311 -19.88 12.02 16.11
CA LEU A 311 -19.28 10.85 15.49
C LEU A 311 -19.49 10.86 13.97
N LEU A 312 -20.72 11.10 13.52
CA LEU A 312 -21.05 11.17 12.09
C LEU A 312 -20.25 12.27 11.38
N CYS A 313 -20.20 13.47 11.96
CA CYS A 313 -19.41 14.58 11.44
C CYS A 313 -17.91 14.23 11.40
N LEU A 314 -17.39 13.60 12.46
CA LEU A 314 -15.98 13.22 12.55
C LEU A 314 -15.58 12.23 11.43
N LEU A 315 -16.39 11.19 11.22
CA LEU A 315 -16.15 10.19 10.17
C LEU A 315 -16.25 10.80 8.77
N LEU A 316 -17.24 11.65 8.50
CA LEU A 316 -17.43 12.30 7.20
C LEU A 316 -16.28 13.28 6.90
N LEU A 317 -15.92 14.14 7.86
CA LEU A 317 -14.83 15.09 7.70
C LEU A 317 -13.46 14.41 7.62
N TYR A 318 -13.27 13.29 8.30
CA TYR A 318 -12.07 12.49 8.13
C TYR A 318 -11.92 12.01 6.68
N GLY A 319 -12.97 11.44 6.07
CA GLY A 319 -12.94 11.06 4.66
C GLY A 319 -12.67 12.25 3.74
N PHE A 320 -13.31 13.39 4.03
CA PHE A 320 -13.09 14.65 3.30
C PHE A 320 -11.64 15.15 3.37
N ALA A 321 -10.94 14.94 4.49
CA ALA A 321 -9.55 15.37 4.69
C ALA A 321 -8.53 14.36 4.12
N ILE A 322 -8.70 13.07 4.44
CA ILE A 322 -7.71 12.06 4.13
C ILE A 322 -7.66 11.73 2.63
N THR A 323 -8.80 11.76 1.94
CA THR A 323 -8.85 11.44 0.51
C THR A 323 -8.01 12.41 -0.31
N PRO A 324 -8.17 13.75 -0.23
CA PRO A 324 -7.29 14.66 -0.94
C PRO A 324 -5.84 14.63 -0.49
N MET A 325 -5.57 14.29 0.78
CA MET A 325 -4.19 14.14 1.28
C MET A 325 -3.45 13.02 0.56
N MET A 326 -4.16 11.96 0.11
CA MET A 326 -3.54 10.86 -0.62
C MET A 326 -3.20 11.20 -2.07
N TYR A 327 -3.89 12.14 -2.71
CA TYR A 327 -3.72 12.46 -4.12
C TYR A 327 -2.31 12.95 -4.51
N PRO A 328 -1.62 13.81 -3.75
CA PRO A 328 -0.24 14.18 -4.03
C PRO A 328 0.71 12.99 -4.16
N ALA A 329 0.46 11.90 -3.44
CA ALA A 329 1.26 10.69 -3.53
C ALA A 329 1.21 10.05 -4.94
N SER A 330 0.09 10.20 -5.67
CA SER A 330 -0.03 9.68 -7.03
C SER A 330 0.97 10.29 -8.00
N PHE A 331 1.46 11.50 -7.73
CA PHE A 331 2.50 12.14 -8.56
C PHE A 331 3.89 11.57 -8.30
N TYR A 332 4.14 11.11 -7.08
CA TYR A 332 5.45 10.61 -6.68
C TYR A 332 5.67 9.14 -7.01
N PHE A 333 4.70 8.29 -6.67
CA PHE A 333 4.83 6.84 -6.85
C PHE A 333 4.58 6.41 -8.30
N GLU A 334 5.34 5.38 -8.73
CA GLU A 334 5.19 4.74 -10.05
C GLU A 334 4.61 3.33 -9.93
N VAL A 335 4.81 2.65 -8.78
CA VAL A 335 4.30 1.30 -8.53
C VAL A 335 3.10 1.37 -7.58
N PRO A 336 1.87 0.97 -8.03
CA PRO A 336 0.66 1.07 -7.22
C PRO A 336 0.74 0.31 -5.89
N SER A 337 1.24 -0.93 -5.91
CA SER A 337 1.34 -1.76 -4.70
C SER A 337 2.28 -1.17 -3.64
N THR A 338 3.41 -0.62 -4.06
CA THR A 338 4.36 0.05 -3.16
C THR A 338 3.72 1.28 -2.51
N ALA A 339 3.01 2.09 -3.29
CA ALA A 339 2.29 3.26 -2.77
C ALA A 339 1.26 2.87 -1.70
N TYR A 340 0.46 1.85 -1.98
CA TYR A 340 -0.54 1.35 -1.04
C TYR A 340 0.07 0.94 0.30
N VAL A 341 1.12 0.12 0.26
CA VAL A 341 1.78 -0.36 1.48
C VAL A 341 2.40 0.80 2.26
N VAL A 342 3.17 1.67 1.59
CA VAL A 342 3.83 2.80 2.25
C VAL A 342 2.80 3.76 2.86
N LEU A 343 1.77 4.15 2.13
CA LEU A 343 0.75 5.08 2.62
C LEU A 343 -0.05 4.49 3.77
N THR A 344 -0.41 3.21 3.69
CA THR A 344 -1.08 2.52 4.80
C THR A 344 -0.21 2.47 6.04
N CYS A 345 1.08 2.10 5.91
CA CYS A 345 2.02 2.05 7.04
C CYS A 345 2.22 3.44 7.67
N VAL A 346 2.37 4.49 6.87
CA VAL A 346 2.52 5.86 7.37
C VAL A 346 1.27 6.32 8.11
N ASN A 347 0.08 6.09 7.53
CA ASN A 347 -1.19 6.44 8.18
C ASN A 347 -1.38 5.72 9.52
N LEU A 348 -1.11 4.40 9.54
CA LEU A 348 -1.18 3.59 10.74
C LEU A 348 -0.19 4.05 11.80
N PHE A 349 1.06 4.26 11.41
CA PHE A 349 2.11 4.69 12.32
C PHE A 349 1.78 6.03 12.97
N ILE A 350 1.40 7.02 12.19
CA ILE A 350 1.06 8.35 12.69
C ILE A 350 -0.23 8.28 13.52
N GLY A 351 -1.29 7.65 12.99
CA GLY A 351 -2.59 7.62 13.64
C GLY A 351 -2.56 6.94 15.01
N ILE A 352 -1.97 5.75 15.09
CA ILE A 352 -1.93 4.99 16.34
C ILE A 352 -0.93 5.61 17.32
N ASN A 353 0.33 5.81 16.90
CA ASN A 353 1.36 6.25 17.83
C ASN A 353 1.14 7.67 18.34
N ALA A 354 0.72 8.61 17.48
CA ALA A 354 0.45 9.97 17.92
C ALA A 354 -0.78 10.04 18.87
N SER A 355 -1.84 9.27 18.58
CA SER A 355 -3.03 9.22 19.44
C SER A 355 -2.73 8.58 20.79
N ILE A 356 -2.00 7.46 20.80
CA ILE A 356 -1.61 6.78 22.05
C ILE A 356 -0.61 7.63 22.84
N ALA A 357 0.39 8.22 22.20
CA ALA A 357 1.38 9.04 22.88
C ALA A 357 0.75 10.24 23.58
N THR A 358 -0.15 10.97 22.89
CA THR A 358 -0.86 12.10 23.49
C THR A 358 -1.83 11.66 24.60
N PHE A 359 -2.41 10.46 24.49
CA PHE A 359 -3.25 9.88 25.54
C PHE A 359 -2.43 9.48 26.78
N ILE A 360 -1.31 8.79 26.60
CA ILE A 360 -0.44 8.39 27.70
C ILE A 360 0.08 9.63 28.45
N MET A 361 0.52 10.68 27.74
CA MET A 361 0.98 11.91 28.35
C MET A 361 -0.11 12.65 29.16
N GLU A 362 -1.36 12.46 28.80
CA GLU A 362 -2.49 13.03 29.53
C GLU A 362 -2.80 12.26 30.83
N VAL A 363 -2.56 10.93 30.79
CA VAL A 363 -2.76 10.03 31.93
C VAL A 363 -1.65 10.15 32.97
N LEU A 364 -0.42 10.44 32.53
CA LEU A 364 0.70 10.63 33.44
C LEU A 364 0.51 11.90 34.27
N ASP A 365 0.65 11.79 35.62
CA ASP A 365 0.42 12.88 36.56
C ASP A 365 1.66 13.80 36.72
N ASP A 366 2.18 14.28 35.56
CA ASP A 366 3.30 15.23 35.50
C ASP A 366 2.82 16.51 34.78
N ASP A 367 2.80 17.62 35.52
CA ASP A 367 2.33 18.92 35.02
C ASP A 367 3.16 19.42 33.81
N ASN A 368 4.46 19.11 33.74
CA ASN A 368 5.32 19.51 32.63
C ASN A 368 4.94 18.75 31.36
N LEU A 369 4.69 17.43 31.49
CA LEU A 369 4.28 16.60 30.34
C LEU A 369 2.89 17.01 29.84
N LYS A 370 1.95 17.30 30.74
CA LYS A 370 0.62 17.83 30.38
C LYS A 370 0.73 19.16 29.65
N TYR A 371 1.58 20.08 30.12
CA TYR A 371 1.81 21.38 29.47
C TYR A 371 2.40 21.23 28.06
N ILE A 372 3.39 20.35 27.87
CA ILE A 372 4.01 20.07 26.56
C ILE A 372 2.96 19.43 25.62
N ASN A 373 2.18 18.49 26.12
CA ASN A 373 1.14 17.82 25.34
C ASN A 373 0.08 18.80 24.82
N GLU A 374 -0.46 19.65 25.69
CA GLU A 374 -1.52 20.60 25.34
C GLU A 374 -1.06 21.72 24.40
N ASN A 375 0.12 22.30 24.64
CA ASN A 375 0.57 23.50 23.94
C ASN A 375 1.40 23.21 22.68
N TYR A 376 2.04 22.03 22.56
CA TYR A 376 2.94 21.73 21.45
C TYR A 376 2.52 20.46 20.67
N LEU A 377 2.34 19.31 21.36
CA LEU A 377 2.12 18.04 20.63
C LEU A 377 0.73 17.97 20.01
N LYS A 378 -0.33 18.22 20.79
CA LYS A 378 -1.69 18.18 20.25
C LYS A 378 -1.87 19.13 19.05
N PRO A 379 -1.45 20.41 19.11
CA PRO A 379 -1.53 21.32 17.97
C PRO A 379 -0.67 20.88 16.77
N ALA A 380 0.52 20.32 17.02
CA ALA A 380 1.41 19.86 15.94
C ALA A 380 0.83 18.66 15.19
N PHE A 381 0.23 17.71 15.89
CA PHE A 381 -0.36 16.53 15.26
C PHE A 381 -1.70 16.80 14.58
N LEU A 382 -2.37 17.92 14.84
CA LEU A 382 -3.57 18.32 14.10
C LEU A 382 -3.37 18.47 12.59
N VAL A 383 -2.14 18.48 12.10
CA VAL A 383 -1.83 18.47 10.65
C VAL A 383 -2.11 17.11 10.00
N PHE A 384 -2.38 16.08 10.78
CA PHE A 384 -2.59 14.73 10.28
C PHE A 384 -4.04 14.27 10.48
N PRO A 385 -4.83 14.07 9.42
CA PRO A 385 -6.23 13.63 9.53
C PRO A 385 -6.41 12.37 10.36
N GLN A 386 -5.47 11.44 10.27
CA GLN A 386 -5.50 10.18 11.01
C GLN A 386 -5.42 10.38 12.52
N TYR A 387 -4.61 11.36 12.96
CA TYR A 387 -4.55 11.76 14.36
C TYR A 387 -5.85 12.43 14.80
N CYS A 388 -6.40 13.34 13.99
CA CYS A 388 -7.66 14.03 14.31
C CYS A 388 -8.82 13.05 14.50
N LEU A 389 -8.90 12.00 13.67
CA LEU A 389 -9.87 10.91 13.85
C LEU A 389 -9.63 10.17 15.17
N GLY A 390 -8.40 9.69 15.37
CA GLY A 390 -8.04 8.89 16.55
C GLY A 390 -8.26 9.63 17.84
N ARG A 391 -7.78 10.88 17.91
CA ARG A 391 -7.95 11.73 19.09
C ARG A 391 -9.41 12.09 19.31
N GLY A 392 -10.17 12.40 18.25
CA GLY A 392 -11.60 12.71 18.37
C GLY A 392 -12.40 11.54 18.94
N LEU A 393 -12.13 10.31 18.51
CA LEU A 393 -12.78 9.11 19.09
C LEU A 393 -12.38 8.90 20.55
N LEU A 394 -11.10 9.07 20.90
CA LEU A 394 -10.62 8.95 22.28
C LEU A 394 -11.23 10.02 23.18
N ASP A 395 -11.27 11.28 22.75
CA ASP A 395 -11.84 12.38 23.53
C ASP A 395 -13.34 12.19 23.81
N MET A 396 -14.11 11.66 22.82
CA MET A 396 -15.52 11.31 23.04
C MET A 396 -15.67 10.20 24.07
N SER A 397 -14.83 9.17 24.01
CA SER A 397 -14.84 8.04 24.94
C SER A 397 -14.51 8.49 26.37
N ILE A 398 -13.45 9.27 26.51
CA ILE A 398 -13.00 9.81 27.80
C ILE A 398 -14.06 10.71 28.42
N ASN A 399 -14.64 11.63 27.63
CA ASN A 399 -15.71 12.52 28.08
C ASN A 399 -16.93 11.75 28.61
N GLN A 400 -17.34 10.70 27.90
CA GLN A 400 -18.47 9.86 28.34
C GLN A 400 -18.14 9.10 29.62
N ALA A 401 -16.94 8.60 29.77
CA ALA A 401 -16.54 7.86 30.95
C ALA A 401 -16.42 8.77 32.20
N TYR A 402 -15.89 9.99 32.02
CA TYR A 402 -15.94 10.99 33.10
C TYR A 402 -17.38 11.33 33.46
N ALA A 403 -18.24 11.57 32.46
CA ALA A 403 -19.64 11.85 32.70
C ALA A 403 -20.33 10.72 33.51
N ASP A 404 -20.12 9.46 33.10
CA ASP A 404 -20.68 8.30 33.78
C ASP A 404 -20.10 8.11 35.19
N ALA A 405 -18.79 8.34 35.39
CA ALA A 405 -18.17 8.30 36.72
C ALA A 405 -18.69 9.38 37.64
N TYR A 406 -18.82 10.64 37.19
CA TYR A 406 -19.35 11.74 38.01
C TYR A 406 -20.85 11.68 38.22
N ALA A 407 -21.62 11.13 37.25
CA ALA A 407 -23.04 10.89 37.40
C ALA A 407 -23.37 9.93 38.55
N ALA A 408 -22.50 8.94 38.82
CA ALA A 408 -22.61 8.08 39.99
C ALA A 408 -22.57 8.84 41.33
N PHE A 409 -22.03 10.06 41.35
CA PHE A 409 -21.98 10.95 42.49
C PHE A 409 -23.01 12.09 42.43
N GLY A 410 -23.92 12.05 41.43
CA GLY A 410 -24.94 13.09 41.24
C GLY A 410 -24.41 14.42 40.70
N ILE A 411 -23.21 14.41 40.10
CA ILE A 411 -22.59 15.58 39.48
C ILE A 411 -22.66 15.41 37.98
N ASP A 412 -23.30 16.36 37.27
CA ASP A 412 -23.27 16.39 35.82
C ASP A 412 -21.98 17.09 35.36
N ASN A 413 -21.08 16.31 34.72
CA ASN A 413 -19.80 16.78 34.17
C ASN A 413 -19.68 16.50 32.68
N PHE A 414 -20.84 16.34 31.99
CA PHE A 414 -20.84 16.07 30.56
C PHE A 414 -20.52 17.33 29.74
N THR A 415 -19.47 17.29 28.96
CA THR A 415 -19.12 18.37 28.03
C THR A 415 -19.72 18.10 26.65
N PRO A 416 -20.41 19.07 26.01
CA PRO A 416 -20.94 18.86 24.65
C PRO A 416 -19.83 18.46 23.67
N PRO A 417 -19.98 17.39 22.88
CA PRO A 417 -18.91 16.85 22.00
C PRO A 417 -18.41 17.84 20.95
N PHE A 418 -19.29 18.73 20.47
CA PHE A 418 -18.94 19.80 19.52
C PHE A 418 -18.17 20.97 20.12
N SER A 419 -17.94 21.00 21.44
CA SER A 419 -17.13 22.06 22.03
C SER A 419 -15.74 22.09 21.40
N PHE A 420 -15.19 23.32 21.25
CA PHE A 420 -13.88 23.51 20.65
C PHE A 420 -12.76 22.78 21.41
N ASP A 421 -12.90 22.75 22.76
CA ASP A 421 -11.90 22.11 23.64
C ASP A 421 -11.92 20.59 23.59
N LEU A 422 -13.00 19.97 23.08
CA LEU A 422 -13.11 18.52 22.98
C LEU A 422 -12.83 18.04 21.52
N VAL A 423 -13.87 17.86 20.72
CA VAL A 423 -13.74 17.34 19.33
C VAL A 423 -13.80 18.47 18.31
N GLY A 424 -14.39 19.62 18.64
CA GLY A 424 -14.59 20.73 17.69
C GLY A 424 -13.30 21.22 17.03
N ARG A 425 -12.19 21.24 17.75
CA ARG A 425 -10.85 21.55 17.22
C ARG A 425 -10.43 20.55 16.13
N ASN A 426 -10.65 19.24 16.36
CA ASN A 426 -10.30 18.18 15.39
C ASN A 426 -11.18 18.26 14.14
N LEU A 427 -12.49 18.55 14.30
CA LEU A 427 -13.40 18.75 13.17
C LEU A 427 -13.01 19.96 12.31
N MET A 428 -12.62 21.06 12.94
CA MET A 428 -12.15 22.25 12.22
C MET A 428 -10.85 21.98 11.48
N ALA A 429 -9.89 21.27 12.10
CA ALA A 429 -8.63 20.88 11.47
C ALA A 429 -8.90 20.02 10.22
N LEU A 430 -9.72 18.99 10.32
CA LEU A 430 -10.10 18.13 9.20
C LEU A 430 -10.72 18.90 8.02
N ALA A 431 -11.59 19.87 8.29
CA ALA A 431 -12.20 20.70 7.25
C ALA A 431 -11.16 21.57 6.52
N ILE A 432 -10.20 22.14 7.27
CA ILE A 432 -9.11 22.94 6.69
C ILE A 432 -8.16 22.06 5.89
N GLU A 433 -7.75 20.92 6.43
CA GLU A 433 -6.82 19.99 5.78
C GLU A 433 -7.36 19.45 4.45
N GLY A 434 -8.62 19.00 4.42
CA GLY A 434 -9.23 18.53 3.18
C GLY A 434 -9.22 19.58 2.07
N THR A 435 -9.60 20.81 2.42
CA THR A 435 -9.58 21.93 1.48
C THR A 435 -8.15 22.27 1.03
N PHE A 436 -7.21 22.30 1.95
CA PHE A 436 -5.78 22.57 1.67
C PHE A 436 -5.17 21.53 0.74
N PHE A 437 -5.30 20.24 1.04
CA PHE A 437 -4.72 19.18 0.22
C PHE A 437 -5.38 19.06 -1.15
N PHE A 438 -6.68 19.35 -1.27
CA PHE A 438 -7.34 19.41 -2.57
C PHE A 438 -6.79 20.55 -3.44
N ILE A 439 -6.64 21.75 -2.88
CA ILE A 439 -6.03 22.89 -3.57
C ILE A 439 -4.57 22.58 -3.93
N LEU A 440 -3.80 21.98 -3.00
CA LEU A 440 -2.42 21.58 -3.24
C LEU A 440 -2.31 20.59 -4.41
N THR A 441 -3.20 19.61 -4.50
CA THR A 441 -3.26 18.65 -5.60
C THR A 441 -3.48 19.36 -6.95
N ILE A 442 -4.40 20.32 -6.98
CA ILE A 442 -4.67 21.13 -8.19
C ILE A 442 -3.44 21.96 -8.56
N LEU A 443 -2.79 22.63 -7.60
CA LEU A 443 -1.58 23.41 -7.84
C LEU A 443 -0.42 22.56 -8.38
N ILE A 444 -0.25 21.34 -7.85
CA ILE A 444 0.74 20.38 -8.37
C ILE A 444 0.38 19.98 -9.81
N GLN A 445 -0.89 19.68 -10.09
CA GLN A 445 -1.35 19.31 -11.42
C GLN A 445 -1.10 20.42 -12.46
N TYR A 446 -1.34 21.68 -12.10
CA TYR A 446 -1.04 22.82 -12.95
C TYR A 446 0.45 23.20 -12.95
N ARG A 447 1.30 22.46 -12.28
CA ARG A 447 2.76 22.69 -12.18
C ARG A 447 3.12 24.09 -11.67
N PHE A 448 2.28 24.65 -10.80
CA PHE A 448 2.44 26.00 -10.26
C PHE A 448 3.80 26.24 -9.58
N PHE A 449 4.34 25.21 -8.91
CA PHE A 449 5.61 25.27 -8.19
C PHE A 449 6.85 25.09 -9.09
N ILE A 450 6.67 24.78 -10.38
CA ILE A 450 7.79 24.63 -11.30
C ILE A 450 7.98 25.98 -12.00
N PRO A 451 9.10 26.67 -11.75
CA PRO A 451 9.35 27.94 -12.42
C PRO A 451 9.40 27.69 -13.93
N ARG A 452 8.67 28.50 -14.72
CA ARG A 452 8.84 28.59 -16.16
C ARG A 452 10.28 29.05 -16.40
N GLN A 453 11.12 28.14 -16.78
CA GLN A 453 12.55 28.40 -17.00
C GLN A 453 12.69 29.27 -18.25
N SER A 454 12.77 30.59 -18.07
CA SER A 454 13.02 31.58 -19.11
C SER A 454 14.48 32.00 -19.12
N SER A 455 15.42 31.05 -19.32
CA SER A 455 16.81 31.40 -19.60
C SER A 455 17.16 31.07 -21.06
N VAL A 456 16.64 31.87 -21.96
CA VAL A 456 16.95 31.80 -23.41
C VAL A 456 18.45 31.97 -23.69
N HIS A 457 19.18 32.56 -22.75
CA HIS A 457 20.61 32.85 -22.96
C HIS A 457 21.51 31.63 -22.80
N ASP A 458 21.23 30.72 -21.88
CA ASP A 458 22.07 29.51 -21.64
C ASP A 458 21.77 28.39 -22.66
N ILE A 459 20.54 28.34 -23.20
CA ILE A 459 20.15 27.36 -24.21
C ILE A 459 20.86 27.59 -25.53
N ASN A 460 21.12 28.85 -25.90
CA ASN A 460 21.85 29.18 -27.12
C ASN A 460 23.30 28.68 -27.14
N SER A 461 23.97 28.61 -25.99
CA SER A 461 25.32 28.07 -25.87
C SER A 461 25.36 26.53 -25.97
N LEU A 462 24.38 25.83 -25.43
CA LEU A 462 24.24 24.36 -25.47
C LEU A 462 23.87 23.84 -26.87
N THR A 463 23.11 24.63 -27.63
CA THR A 463 22.58 24.21 -28.95
C THR A 463 23.50 24.58 -30.11
N LEU A 464 24.44 25.51 -29.94
CA LEU A 464 25.37 26.00 -31.00
C LEU A 464 26.47 24.99 -31.35
N SER A 465 26.76 24.02 -30.47
CA SER A 465 27.85 23.04 -30.71
C SER A 465 27.46 21.90 -31.70
N ALA A 466 26.20 21.82 -32.17
CA ALA A 466 25.68 20.73 -32.99
C ALA A 466 25.29 21.13 -34.43
N SER A 467 25.67 22.30 -34.90
CA SER A 467 25.14 22.83 -36.18
C SER A 467 26.05 22.62 -37.41
N SER A 468 26.71 21.47 -37.52
CA SER A 468 27.50 21.17 -38.73
C SER A 468 26.85 20.05 -39.54
N SER A 469 26.12 20.43 -40.57
CA SER A 469 25.53 19.64 -41.68
C SER A 469 24.03 19.34 -41.58
N GLN A 470 23.18 20.35 -41.40
CA GLN A 470 21.77 20.14 -41.78
C GLN A 470 21.62 20.20 -43.30
N ASP A 471 20.80 19.35 -43.85
CA ASP A 471 20.49 19.26 -45.25
C ASP A 471 19.78 20.53 -45.77
N ASP A 472 19.94 20.89 -47.02
CA ASP A 472 19.34 22.07 -47.69
C ASP A 472 17.79 22.02 -47.60
N ASP A 473 17.18 20.83 -47.76
CA ASP A 473 15.75 20.62 -47.66
C ASP A 473 15.21 20.96 -46.26
N VAL A 474 15.95 20.62 -45.22
CA VAL A 474 15.60 20.93 -43.79
C VAL A 474 15.77 22.44 -43.55
N LEU A 475 16.77 23.08 -44.10
CA LEU A 475 16.99 24.52 -43.99
C LEU A 475 15.93 25.35 -44.75
N GLU A 476 15.53 24.89 -45.92
CA GLU A 476 14.43 25.49 -46.68
C GLU A 476 13.12 25.39 -45.92
N GLU A 477 12.76 24.25 -45.40
CA GLU A 477 11.55 24.03 -44.59
C GLU A 477 11.58 24.90 -43.30
N ARG A 478 12.74 25.00 -42.64
CA ARG A 478 12.93 25.90 -41.50
C ARG A 478 12.65 27.36 -41.88
N SER A 479 13.21 27.84 -43.00
CA SER A 479 12.99 29.21 -43.47
C SER A 479 11.52 29.46 -43.83
N ARG A 480 10.85 28.50 -44.46
CA ARG A 480 9.42 28.53 -44.79
C ARG A 480 8.54 28.73 -43.59
N ILE A 481 8.81 27.95 -42.49
CA ILE A 481 8.03 28.00 -41.27
C ILE A 481 8.30 29.27 -40.46
N LEU A 482 9.56 29.71 -40.35
CA LEU A 482 9.90 30.91 -39.59
C LEU A 482 9.49 32.22 -40.25
N ASN A 483 9.45 32.28 -41.60
CA ASN A 483 8.98 33.45 -42.33
C ASN A 483 7.48 33.63 -42.27
N GLY A 484 6.72 32.63 -41.83
CA GLY A 484 5.25 32.71 -41.72
C GLY A 484 4.50 32.46 -43.03
N ASP A 485 5.14 31.95 -44.06
CA ASP A 485 4.54 31.66 -45.37
C ASP A 485 3.71 30.35 -45.38
N ALA A 486 3.68 29.63 -44.24
CA ALA A 486 3.04 28.34 -44.13
C ALA A 486 1.60 28.49 -43.59
N CYS A 487 0.62 27.96 -44.36
CA CYS A 487 -0.78 27.76 -43.91
C CYS A 487 -0.99 26.29 -43.48
N ASP A 488 -0.02 25.70 -42.79
CA ASP A 488 -0.07 24.29 -42.43
C ASP A 488 -0.92 24.08 -41.16
N ILE A 489 -1.60 22.92 -41.08
CA ILE A 489 -2.39 22.54 -39.90
C ILE A 489 -1.55 22.32 -38.66
N LEU A 490 -0.32 21.81 -38.85
CA LEU A 490 0.70 21.68 -37.82
C LEU A 490 1.92 22.51 -38.23
N GLN A 491 2.34 23.43 -37.39
CA GLN A 491 3.58 24.20 -37.55
C GLN A 491 4.41 24.07 -36.29
N ILE A 492 5.57 23.47 -36.39
CA ILE A 492 6.54 23.35 -35.30
C ILE A 492 7.62 24.43 -35.50
N LYS A 493 7.82 25.31 -34.51
CA LYS A 493 8.72 26.46 -34.58
C LYS A 493 9.81 26.39 -33.52
N ASP A 494 11.02 26.03 -33.91
CA ASP A 494 12.21 25.93 -33.03
C ASP A 494 11.97 25.12 -31.75
N LEU A 495 11.15 24.06 -31.82
CA LEU A 495 10.75 23.27 -30.65
C LEU A 495 11.98 22.58 -30.03
N THR A 496 12.22 22.85 -28.74
CA THR A 496 13.41 22.36 -28.04
C THR A 496 13.02 21.77 -26.69
N LYS A 497 13.65 20.65 -26.33
CA LYS A 497 13.51 20.02 -25.02
C LYS A 497 14.84 19.59 -24.45
N VAL A 498 15.15 20.11 -23.26
CA VAL A 498 16.31 19.75 -22.48
C VAL A 498 15.82 19.11 -21.16
N TYR A 499 16.38 17.97 -20.80
CA TYR A 499 16.15 17.31 -19.53
C TYR A 499 17.38 17.49 -18.63
N SER A 500 17.20 18.17 -17.51
CA SER A 500 18.27 18.32 -16.50
C SER A 500 18.22 17.15 -15.52
N LYS A 501 19.34 16.44 -15.35
CA LYS A 501 19.47 15.40 -14.32
C LYS A 501 19.95 16.06 -13.02
N PRO A 502 19.14 16.08 -11.94
CA PRO A 502 19.62 16.60 -10.67
C PRO A 502 20.81 15.75 -10.17
N GLY A 503 21.97 16.40 -10.02
CA GLY A 503 23.19 15.80 -9.45
C GLY A 503 24.27 15.39 -10.44
N SER A 504 24.05 15.34 -11.77
CA SER A 504 25.08 14.91 -12.74
C SER A 504 25.76 16.06 -13.50
N GLY A 505 25.23 17.28 -13.43
CA GLY A 505 25.80 18.45 -14.13
C GLY A 505 25.78 18.39 -15.67
N LYS A 506 25.25 17.32 -16.26
CA LYS A 506 25.11 17.17 -17.71
C LYS A 506 23.61 17.23 -18.07
N ASP A 507 23.23 18.18 -18.89
CA ASP A 507 21.89 18.33 -19.46
C ASP A 507 21.78 17.49 -20.73
N LEU A 508 20.68 16.71 -20.84
CA LEU A 508 20.36 15.92 -22.01
C LEU A 508 19.45 16.71 -22.94
N VAL A 509 19.96 17.10 -24.12
CA VAL A 509 19.15 17.71 -25.18
C VAL A 509 18.42 16.61 -25.95
N ALA A 510 17.14 16.41 -25.66
CA ALA A 510 16.34 15.37 -26.32
C ALA A 510 15.74 15.80 -27.66
N VAL A 511 15.43 17.09 -27.83
CA VAL A 511 14.97 17.71 -29.08
C VAL A 511 15.65 19.06 -29.20
N ASN A 512 16.22 19.35 -30.37
CA ASN A 512 17.02 20.57 -30.62
C ASN A 512 16.53 21.34 -31.83
N ARG A 513 15.80 22.43 -31.60
CA ARG A 513 15.31 23.40 -32.60
C ARG A 513 14.58 22.77 -33.78
N LEU A 514 13.61 21.88 -33.48
CA LEU A 514 12.83 21.21 -34.49
C LEU A 514 11.91 22.21 -35.22
N CYS A 515 11.99 22.25 -36.54
CA CYS A 515 11.12 23.08 -37.40
C CYS A 515 10.55 22.19 -38.51
N VAL A 516 9.23 22.07 -38.59
CA VAL A 516 8.55 21.36 -39.67
C VAL A 516 7.08 21.77 -39.73
N GLY A 517 6.53 21.86 -40.93
CA GLY A 517 5.11 22.10 -41.21
C GLY A 517 4.48 20.90 -41.87
N VAL A 518 3.22 20.62 -41.51
CA VAL A 518 2.43 19.54 -42.12
C VAL A 518 1.09 20.13 -42.58
N PRO A 519 0.83 20.11 -43.88
CA PRO A 519 -0.43 20.63 -44.44
C PRO A 519 -1.60 19.67 -44.22
N GLU A 520 -2.80 20.10 -44.48
CA GLU A 520 -4.01 19.31 -44.39
C GLU A 520 -4.00 18.17 -45.42
N GLY A 521 -4.52 16.99 -45.01
CA GLY A 521 -4.61 15.80 -45.87
C GLY A 521 -3.27 15.12 -46.15
N GLU A 522 -2.21 15.41 -45.36
CA GLU A 522 -0.89 14.77 -45.47
C GLU A 522 -0.71 13.69 -44.39
N CYS A 523 0.01 12.63 -44.78
CA CYS A 523 0.57 11.68 -43.82
C CYS A 523 2.07 11.93 -43.66
N PHE A 524 2.49 12.45 -42.54
CA PHE A 524 3.87 12.79 -42.23
C PHE A 524 4.51 11.72 -41.32
N GLY A 525 5.65 11.16 -41.73
CA GLY A 525 6.38 10.19 -40.98
C GLY A 525 7.62 10.77 -40.26
N LEU A 526 7.73 10.56 -38.97
CA LEU A 526 8.91 10.91 -38.17
C LEU A 526 9.68 9.63 -37.81
N LEU A 527 10.75 9.35 -38.55
CA LEU A 527 11.61 8.20 -38.37
C LEU A 527 12.78 8.54 -37.47
N GLY A 528 13.35 7.54 -36.84
CA GLY A 528 14.59 7.64 -36.06
C GLY A 528 14.79 6.42 -35.17
N VAL A 529 16.00 6.18 -34.76
CA VAL A 529 16.32 5.13 -33.79
C VAL A 529 15.76 5.44 -32.40
N ASN A 530 15.82 4.48 -31.50
CA ASN A 530 15.43 4.73 -30.11
C ASN A 530 16.32 5.79 -29.49
N GLY A 531 15.75 6.72 -28.74
CA GLY A 531 16.49 7.88 -28.19
C GLY A 531 16.62 9.07 -29.12
N ALA A 532 16.25 9.01 -30.41
CA ALA A 532 16.37 10.12 -31.35
C ALA A 532 15.52 11.37 -31.04
N GLY A 533 14.52 11.27 -30.13
CA GLY A 533 13.66 12.37 -29.69
C GLY A 533 12.21 12.31 -30.20
N LYS A 534 11.79 11.29 -30.99
CA LYS A 534 10.44 11.15 -31.58
C LYS A 534 9.32 11.24 -30.55
N THR A 535 9.34 10.33 -29.57
CA THR A 535 8.32 10.30 -28.50
C THR A 535 8.32 11.56 -27.64
N THR A 536 9.49 12.19 -27.44
CA THR A 536 9.59 13.49 -26.73
C THR A 536 8.89 14.60 -27.52
N THR A 537 9.03 14.62 -28.84
CA THR A 537 8.31 15.55 -29.71
C THR A 537 6.80 15.36 -29.57
N PHE A 538 6.29 14.13 -29.62
CA PHE A 538 4.85 13.85 -29.43
C PHE A 538 4.37 14.22 -28.02
N LYS A 539 5.14 13.97 -26.97
CA LYS A 539 4.83 14.40 -25.61
C LYS A 539 4.70 15.92 -25.48
N MET A 540 5.52 16.68 -26.21
CA MET A 540 5.40 18.14 -26.24
C MET A 540 4.14 18.57 -26.99
N LEU A 541 3.88 18.02 -28.18
CA LEU A 541 2.72 18.35 -29.01
C LEU A 541 1.37 17.99 -28.36
N THR A 542 1.34 16.92 -27.57
CA THR A 542 0.14 16.48 -26.84
C THR A 542 0.01 17.08 -25.43
N GLY A 543 1.04 17.85 -24.94
CA GLY A 543 1.04 18.52 -23.65
C GLY A 543 1.42 17.67 -22.45
N ASP A 544 1.94 16.45 -22.66
CA ASP A 544 2.49 15.62 -21.56
C ASP A 544 3.74 16.31 -20.96
N VAL A 545 4.55 16.94 -21.81
CA VAL A 545 5.80 17.62 -21.42
C VAL A 545 5.80 19.04 -21.97
N ILE A 546 6.15 20.04 -21.14
CA ILE A 546 6.30 21.44 -21.58
C ILE A 546 7.61 21.59 -22.36
N PRO A 547 7.62 22.24 -23.54
CA PRO A 547 8.85 22.61 -24.25
C PRO A 547 9.75 23.48 -23.37
N THR A 548 11.06 23.35 -23.55
CA THR A 548 12.03 24.24 -22.91
C THR A 548 12.16 25.55 -23.65
N ALA A 549 12.10 25.50 -25.00
CA ALA A 549 12.06 26.68 -25.89
C ALA A 549 11.30 26.33 -27.18
N GLY A 550 10.91 27.36 -27.93
CA GLY A 550 10.10 27.23 -29.14
C GLY A 550 8.63 27.01 -28.85
N ASP A 551 7.79 26.96 -29.91
CA ASP A 551 6.36 26.74 -29.83
C ASP A 551 5.89 25.87 -31.00
N SER A 552 4.67 25.37 -30.93
CA SER A 552 4.02 24.72 -32.05
C SER A 552 2.56 25.19 -32.18
N LEU A 553 2.15 25.44 -33.40
CA LEU A 553 0.77 25.77 -33.70
C LEU A 553 0.06 24.55 -34.26
N ILE A 554 -1.09 24.21 -33.73
CA ILE A 554 -1.98 23.15 -34.22
C ILE A 554 -3.34 23.77 -34.50
N CYS A 555 -3.79 23.69 -35.73
CA CYS A 555 -5.00 24.42 -36.21
C CYS A 555 -4.98 25.92 -35.87
N GLY A 556 -3.77 26.54 -35.87
CA GLY A 556 -3.59 27.95 -35.52
C GLY A 556 -3.51 28.25 -34.01
N GLN A 557 -3.66 27.27 -33.14
CA GLN A 557 -3.60 27.43 -31.68
C GLN A 557 -2.22 27.02 -31.12
N SER A 558 -1.67 27.82 -30.19
CA SER A 558 -0.36 27.57 -29.56
C SER A 558 -0.44 26.48 -28.51
N ILE A 559 0.55 25.55 -28.49
CA ILE A 559 0.66 24.55 -27.44
C ILE A 559 1.05 25.13 -26.07
N LEU A 560 1.56 26.35 -26.02
CA LEU A 560 1.95 27.04 -24.80
C LEU A 560 0.81 27.82 -24.15
N GLU A 561 -0.07 28.40 -24.96
CA GLU A 561 -1.13 29.30 -24.50
C GLU A 561 -2.48 28.60 -24.48
N ASP A 562 -2.85 27.87 -25.53
CA ASP A 562 -4.18 27.31 -25.73
C ASP A 562 -4.20 25.78 -25.80
N MET A 563 -3.41 25.12 -24.94
CA MET A 563 -3.25 23.66 -24.96
C MET A 563 -4.56 22.88 -24.92
N ARG A 564 -5.61 23.44 -24.31
CA ARG A 564 -6.92 22.80 -24.26
C ARG A 564 -7.60 22.73 -25.62
N GLU A 565 -7.55 23.80 -26.41
CA GLU A 565 -8.12 23.84 -27.75
C GLU A 565 -7.31 22.96 -28.70
N VAL A 566 -5.99 22.97 -28.56
CA VAL A 566 -5.08 22.04 -29.25
C VAL A 566 -5.50 20.59 -29.01
N GLN A 567 -5.72 20.19 -27.74
CA GLN A 567 -6.12 18.84 -27.38
C GLN A 567 -7.49 18.44 -27.94
N GLN A 568 -8.45 19.34 -27.99
CA GLN A 568 -9.78 19.09 -28.61
C GLN A 568 -9.66 18.77 -30.10
N ASN A 569 -8.74 19.42 -30.80
CA ASN A 569 -8.51 19.23 -32.24
C ASN A 569 -7.54 18.05 -32.53
N THR A 570 -6.99 17.40 -31.51
CA THR A 570 -5.95 16.38 -31.66
C THR A 570 -6.45 14.99 -31.28
N GLY A 571 -6.25 14.01 -32.17
CA GLY A 571 -6.34 12.60 -31.81
C GLY A 571 -4.98 12.03 -31.41
N TYR A 572 -4.92 11.13 -30.46
CA TYR A 572 -3.65 10.55 -30.03
C TYR A 572 -3.74 9.05 -29.77
N CYS A 573 -2.85 8.29 -30.39
CA CYS A 573 -2.63 6.87 -30.14
C CYS A 573 -1.22 6.70 -29.54
N PRO A 574 -1.10 6.45 -28.23
CA PRO A 574 0.21 6.33 -27.59
C PRO A 574 0.91 5.00 -27.93
N GLN A 575 2.23 4.96 -27.75
CA GLN A 575 3.03 3.76 -27.92
C GLN A 575 2.65 2.64 -26.94
N PHE A 576 2.20 2.97 -25.74
CA PHE A 576 1.72 2.03 -24.72
C PHE A 576 0.21 1.84 -24.76
N GLU A 577 -0.26 0.70 -24.24
CA GLU A 577 -1.69 0.39 -24.14
C GLU A 577 -2.32 1.23 -23.01
N ALA A 578 -2.89 2.38 -23.35
CA ALA A 578 -3.60 3.26 -22.43
C ALA A 578 -5.07 2.83 -22.22
N LEU A 579 -5.29 1.52 -22.06
CA LEU A 579 -6.62 0.90 -21.95
C LEU A 579 -6.87 0.39 -20.53
N CYS A 580 -8.10 0.54 -20.04
CA CYS A 580 -8.54 -0.10 -18.82
C CYS A 580 -8.86 -1.58 -19.09
N SER A 581 -8.17 -2.50 -18.41
CA SER A 581 -8.31 -3.94 -18.64
C SER A 581 -9.70 -4.50 -18.33
N LEU A 582 -10.45 -3.84 -17.47
CA LEU A 582 -11.79 -4.27 -17.01
C LEU A 582 -12.92 -3.80 -17.94
N LEU A 583 -12.73 -2.70 -18.67
CA LEU A 583 -13.72 -2.19 -19.59
C LEU A 583 -13.73 -2.97 -20.90
N THR A 584 -14.91 -3.14 -21.49
CA THR A 584 -15.07 -3.71 -22.82
C THR A 584 -14.62 -2.72 -23.92
N GLY A 585 -14.36 -3.23 -25.13
CA GLY A 585 -14.04 -2.34 -26.26
C GLY A 585 -15.14 -1.33 -26.56
N ARG A 586 -16.38 -1.75 -26.47
CA ARG A 586 -17.56 -0.87 -26.65
C ARG A 586 -17.61 0.23 -25.59
N GLU A 587 -17.44 -0.12 -24.32
CA GLU A 587 -17.45 0.85 -23.22
C GLU A 587 -16.32 1.88 -23.35
N HIS A 588 -15.13 1.47 -23.78
CA HIS A 588 -14.05 2.41 -24.08
C HIS A 588 -14.46 3.42 -25.14
N LEU A 589 -15.02 2.95 -26.27
CA LEU A 589 -15.41 3.84 -27.36
C LEU A 589 -16.55 4.78 -26.96
N ILE A 590 -17.52 4.29 -26.20
CA ILE A 590 -18.60 5.12 -25.61
C ILE A 590 -18.01 6.17 -24.66
N PHE A 591 -17.09 5.74 -23.77
CA PHE A 591 -16.45 6.64 -22.81
C PHE A 591 -15.70 7.76 -23.52
N TYR A 592 -14.83 7.44 -24.47
CA TYR A 592 -14.07 8.46 -25.21
C TYR A 592 -14.94 9.30 -26.15
N ALA A 593 -16.02 8.75 -26.70
CA ALA A 593 -16.99 9.55 -27.46
C ALA A 593 -17.65 10.62 -26.59
N LYS A 594 -18.07 10.26 -25.39
CA LYS A 594 -18.61 11.21 -24.39
C LYS A 594 -17.59 12.28 -24.00
N LEU A 595 -16.32 11.90 -23.78
CA LEU A 595 -15.24 12.83 -23.43
C LEU A 595 -14.96 13.83 -24.57
N ARG A 596 -15.09 13.39 -25.82
CA ARG A 596 -14.95 14.23 -27.02
C ARG A 596 -16.16 15.15 -27.27
N GLY A 597 -17.20 15.04 -26.44
CA GLY A 597 -18.40 15.88 -26.57
C GLY A 597 -19.37 15.45 -27.67
N VAL A 598 -19.32 14.18 -28.09
CA VAL A 598 -20.33 13.62 -29.01
C VAL A 598 -21.71 13.69 -28.34
N PRO A 599 -22.76 14.19 -29.02
CA PRO A 599 -24.11 14.25 -28.47
C PRO A 599 -24.56 12.86 -27.95
N PRO A 600 -25.27 12.80 -26.81
CA PRO A 600 -25.68 11.55 -26.22
C PRO A 600 -26.43 10.59 -27.13
N GLU A 601 -27.21 11.15 -28.07
CA GLU A 601 -28.00 10.40 -29.04
C GLU A 601 -27.14 9.71 -30.12
N GLU A 602 -25.94 10.24 -30.39
CA GLU A 602 -25.04 9.72 -31.43
C GLU A 602 -23.92 8.85 -30.87
N VAL A 603 -23.70 8.82 -29.56
CA VAL A 603 -22.58 8.11 -28.91
C VAL A 603 -22.54 6.64 -29.30
N ASP A 604 -23.66 5.93 -29.24
CA ASP A 604 -23.74 4.52 -29.58
C ASP A 604 -23.47 4.29 -31.08
N GLY A 605 -23.98 5.16 -31.94
CA GLY A 605 -23.73 5.11 -33.38
C GLY A 605 -22.24 5.32 -33.73
N VAL A 606 -21.56 6.26 -33.04
CA VAL A 606 -20.12 6.51 -33.21
C VAL A 606 -19.31 5.33 -32.70
N ALA A 607 -19.70 4.72 -31.56
CA ALA A 607 -19.03 3.52 -31.05
C ALA A 607 -19.19 2.34 -32.02
N ASP A 608 -20.38 2.08 -32.53
CA ASP A 608 -20.63 1.03 -33.53
C ASP A 608 -19.90 1.27 -34.86
N TRP A 609 -19.84 2.52 -35.32
CA TRP A 609 -19.00 2.90 -36.44
C TRP A 609 -17.53 2.55 -36.23
N ALA A 610 -16.98 2.92 -35.09
CA ALA A 610 -15.58 2.65 -34.76
C ALA A 610 -15.31 1.15 -34.65
N ILE A 611 -16.20 0.37 -34.00
CA ILE A 611 -16.12 -1.09 -33.89
C ILE A 611 -16.07 -1.74 -35.30
N ASN A 612 -16.96 -1.33 -36.19
CA ASN A 612 -17.02 -1.86 -37.55
C ASN A 612 -15.80 -1.43 -38.38
N LYS A 613 -15.43 -0.14 -38.28
CA LYS A 613 -14.33 0.45 -39.04
C LYS A 613 -12.98 -0.21 -38.75
N PHE A 614 -12.71 -0.50 -37.44
CA PHE A 614 -11.46 -1.11 -36.98
C PHE A 614 -11.53 -2.63 -36.83
N GLY A 615 -12.66 -3.27 -37.29
CA GLY A 615 -12.79 -4.72 -37.31
C GLY A 615 -12.82 -5.38 -35.92
N LEU A 616 -13.39 -4.70 -34.91
CA LEU A 616 -13.45 -5.17 -33.53
C LEU A 616 -14.77 -5.85 -33.16
N LYS A 617 -15.66 -6.13 -34.14
CA LYS A 617 -17.03 -6.63 -33.91
C LYS A 617 -17.08 -7.88 -33.02
N MET A 618 -16.17 -8.84 -33.19
CA MET A 618 -16.15 -10.09 -32.41
C MET A 618 -15.64 -9.90 -30.97
N TYR A 619 -15.02 -8.78 -30.68
CA TYR A 619 -14.37 -8.49 -29.41
C TYR A 619 -15.04 -7.34 -28.67
N ALA A 620 -15.97 -6.61 -29.30
CA ALA A 620 -16.56 -5.37 -28.81
C ALA A 620 -17.05 -5.45 -27.35
N ASP A 621 -17.71 -6.56 -27.01
CA ASP A 621 -18.33 -6.76 -25.69
C ASP A 621 -17.49 -7.61 -24.74
N LYS A 622 -16.21 -7.86 -25.08
CA LYS A 622 -15.26 -8.54 -24.21
C LYS A 622 -14.38 -7.51 -23.49
N PRO A 623 -13.92 -7.80 -22.24
CA PRO A 623 -12.98 -6.94 -21.54
C PRO A 623 -11.68 -6.74 -22.35
N ALA A 624 -11.19 -5.49 -22.42
CA ALA A 624 -9.98 -5.15 -23.19
C ALA A 624 -8.72 -5.89 -22.69
N GLY A 625 -8.68 -6.27 -21.40
CA GLY A 625 -7.61 -7.09 -20.84
C GLY A 625 -7.43 -8.44 -21.55
N THR A 626 -8.50 -9.00 -22.13
CA THR A 626 -8.48 -10.29 -22.86
C THR A 626 -8.11 -10.18 -24.34
N TYR A 627 -7.91 -8.97 -24.84
CA TYR A 627 -7.57 -8.76 -26.25
C TYR A 627 -6.12 -9.18 -26.52
N SER A 628 -5.88 -9.69 -27.74
CA SER A 628 -4.52 -9.79 -28.26
C SER A 628 -3.89 -8.42 -28.41
N GLY A 629 -2.57 -8.29 -28.36
CA GLY A 629 -1.86 -7.04 -28.52
C GLY A 629 -2.29 -6.27 -29.79
N GLY A 630 -2.47 -6.98 -30.91
CA GLY A 630 -2.96 -6.38 -32.15
C GLY A 630 -4.36 -5.81 -32.06
N ASN A 631 -5.28 -6.46 -31.31
CA ASN A 631 -6.62 -5.93 -31.11
C ASN A 631 -6.65 -4.76 -30.11
N LYS A 632 -5.79 -4.78 -29.11
CA LYS A 632 -5.61 -3.62 -28.20
C LYS A 632 -5.10 -2.40 -28.97
N ARG A 633 -4.14 -2.59 -29.88
CA ARG A 633 -3.65 -1.54 -30.77
C ARG A 633 -4.73 -1.00 -31.70
N LYS A 634 -5.56 -1.88 -32.30
CA LYS A 634 -6.73 -1.46 -33.09
C LYS A 634 -7.71 -0.63 -32.27
N LEU A 635 -7.95 -1.03 -31.01
CA LEU A 635 -8.84 -0.27 -30.12
C LEU A 635 -8.25 1.11 -29.77
N SER A 636 -6.94 1.17 -29.46
CA SER A 636 -6.24 2.43 -29.18
C SER A 636 -6.26 3.37 -30.40
N ALA A 637 -6.02 2.83 -31.60
CA ALA A 637 -6.17 3.59 -32.83
C ALA A 637 -7.62 4.06 -33.02
N ALA A 638 -8.61 3.19 -32.81
CA ALA A 638 -10.02 3.57 -32.91
C ALA A 638 -10.37 4.75 -31.99
N ILE A 639 -9.87 4.75 -30.74
CA ILE A 639 -10.05 5.86 -29.79
C ILE A 639 -9.46 7.17 -30.34
N ALA A 640 -8.28 7.12 -30.96
CA ALA A 640 -7.65 8.31 -31.55
C ALA A 640 -8.47 8.94 -32.68
N PHE A 641 -9.30 8.16 -33.40
CA PHE A 641 -10.12 8.63 -34.47
C PHE A 641 -11.55 9.05 -34.05
N ILE A 642 -11.97 8.83 -32.82
CA ILE A 642 -13.26 9.26 -32.28
C ILE A 642 -13.34 10.78 -32.28
N GLY A 643 -14.51 11.32 -32.62
CA GLY A 643 -14.78 12.77 -32.72
C GLY A 643 -14.18 13.40 -33.95
N CYS A 644 -13.66 12.63 -34.89
CA CYS A 644 -13.14 13.08 -36.17
C CYS A 644 -12.14 14.24 -36.10
N PRO A 645 -11.08 14.15 -35.26
CA PRO A 645 -10.10 15.22 -35.10
C PRO A 645 -9.42 15.53 -36.44
N PRO A 646 -9.13 16.82 -36.76
CA PRO A 646 -8.46 17.23 -38.00
C PRO A 646 -6.98 16.71 -38.04
N ILE A 647 -6.33 16.55 -36.91
CA ILE A 647 -4.98 15.99 -36.81
C ILE A 647 -4.93 14.78 -35.86
N VAL A 648 -4.23 13.73 -36.27
CA VAL A 648 -4.05 12.52 -35.47
C VAL A 648 -2.57 12.17 -35.33
N PHE A 649 -2.09 12.07 -34.10
CA PHE A 649 -0.74 11.59 -33.76
C PHE A 649 -0.78 10.09 -33.46
N LEU A 650 0.04 9.30 -34.14
CA LEU A 650 0.14 7.86 -33.98
C LEU A 650 1.59 7.50 -33.58
N ASP A 651 1.79 7.10 -32.32
CA ASP A 651 3.11 6.72 -31.82
C ASP A 651 3.32 5.21 -31.96
N GLU A 652 4.08 4.79 -32.98
CA GLU A 652 4.35 3.39 -33.33
C GLU A 652 3.06 2.51 -33.39
N PRO A 653 2.07 2.87 -34.19
CA PRO A 653 0.73 2.30 -34.12
C PRO A 653 0.67 0.80 -34.45
N THR A 654 1.65 0.24 -35.17
CA THR A 654 1.67 -1.15 -35.64
C THR A 654 2.68 -2.03 -34.90
N ALA A 655 3.35 -1.50 -33.90
CA ALA A 655 4.31 -2.25 -33.11
C ALA A 655 3.67 -3.51 -32.49
N GLY A 656 4.29 -4.68 -32.67
CA GLY A 656 3.80 -5.96 -32.14
C GLY A 656 2.55 -6.52 -32.81
N MET A 657 2.13 -6.00 -33.97
CA MET A 657 1.01 -6.53 -34.76
C MET A 657 1.48 -7.55 -35.79
N ASP A 658 0.62 -8.55 -36.04
CA ASP A 658 0.79 -9.47 -37.15
C ASP A 658 0.69 -8.77 -38.51
N PRO A 659 1.30 -9.27 -39.59
CA PRO A 659 1.33 -8.60 -40.89
C PRO A 659 -0.05 -8.30 -41.49
N MET A 660 -1.04 -9.17 -41.23
CA MET A 660 -2.40 -8.98 -41.72
C MET A 660 -3.11 -7.83 -41.00
N ALA A 661 -3.01 -7.79 -39.67
CA ALA A 661 -3.58 -6.70 -38.87
C ALA A 661 -2.88 -5.38 -39.16
N ARG A 662 -1.55 -5.39 -39.41
CA ARG A 662 -0.77 -4.21 -39.80
C ARG A 662 -1.29 -3.62 -41.10
N ARG A 663 -1.41 -4.44 -42.16
CA ARG A 663 -1.94 -3.99 -43.46
C ARG A 663 -3.39 -3.47 -43.38
N PHE A 664 -4.21 -4.12 -42.54
CA PHE A 664 -5.57 -3.66 -42.27
C PHE A 664 -5.56 -2.25 -41.65
N LEU A 665 -4.72 -2.00 -40.63
CA LEU A 665 -4.63 -0.68 -40.00
C LEU A 665 -4.10 0.39 -40.99
N TRP A 666 -3.12 0.04 -41.85
CA TRP A 666 -2.61 0.89 -42.90
C TRP A 666 -3.74 1.33 -43.85
N GLY A 667 -4.62 0.41 -44.27
CA GLY A 667 -5.79 0.73 -45.07
C GLY A 667 -6.72 1.75 -44.42
N ARG A 668 -6.87 1.67 -43.05
CA ARG A 668 -7.72 2.65 -42.32
C ARG A 668 -7.05 4.01 -42.20
N ILE A 669 -5.75 4.07 -42.01
CA ILE A 669 -4.93 5.29 -41.95
C ILE A 669 -5.00 5.98 -43.33
N ALA A 670 -4.70 5.25 -44.42
CA ALA A 670 -4.75 5.77 -45.77
C ALA A 670 -6.13 6.32 -46.17
N GLU A 671 -7.20 5.66 -45.74
CA GLU A 671 -8.58 6.13 -45.93
C GLU A 671 -8.85 7.45 -45.19
N ALA A 672 -8.33 7.60 -43.98
CA ALA A 672 -8.46 8.82 -43.18
C ALA A 672 -7.71 10.00 -43.81
N VAL A 673 -6.51 9.77 -44.35
CA VAL A 673 -5.73 10.79 -45.10
C VAL A 673 -6.49 11.25 -46.37
N LYS A 674 -7.04 10.29 -47.13
CA LYS A 674 -7.88 10.60 -48.29
C LYS A 674 -9.14 11.40 -47.92
N GLY A 675 -9.61 11.27 -46.68
CA GLY A 675 -10.72 12.06 -46.14
C GLY A 675 -10.33 13.47 -45.69
N GLY A 676 -9.09 13.93 -45.98
CA GLY A 676 -8.60 15.27 -45.65
C GLY A 676 -7.97 15.41 -44.26
N ARG A 677 -7.79 14.33 -43.47
CA ARG A 677 -7.18 14.42 -42.14
C ARG A 677 -5.66 14.42 -42.24
N CYS A 678 -5.04 15.23 -41.39
CA CYS A 678 -3.58 15.21 -41.19
C CYS A 678 -3.22 14.09 -40.23
N ILE A 679 -2.25 13.26 -40.61
CA ILE A 679 -1.73 12.18 -39.74
C ILE A 679 -0.24 12.37 -39.59
N VAL A 680 0.22 12.41 -38.33
CA VAL A 680 1.65 12.39 -37.99
C VAL A 680 1.92 11.09 -37.29
N LEU A 681 2.80 10.27 -37.87
CA LEU A 681 3.16 8.97 -37.29
C LEU A 681 4.63 8.88 -36.96
N THR A 682 4.94 8.25 -35.84
CA THR A 682 6.30 7.79 -35.58
C THR A 682 6.40 6.31 -35.94
N SER A 683 7.51 5.90 -36.51
CA SER A 683 7.77 4.50 -36.80
C SER A 683 9.26 4.21 -36.79
N HIS A 684 9.60 2.94 -36.57
CA HIS A 684 10.92 2.37 -36.84
C HIS A 684 10.86 1.36 -38.01
N SER A 685 9.68 1.21 -38.64
CA SER A 685 9.49 0.33 -39.79
C SER A 685 9.42 1.17 -41.07
N MET A 686 10.41 0.98 -41.97
CA MET A 686 10.49 1.70 -43.24
C MET A 686 9.37 1.31 -44.18
N GLU A 687 8.96 0.02 -44.17
CA GLU A 687 7.80 -0.46 -44.94
C GLU A 687 6.51 0.32 -44.60
N GLU A 688 6.31 0.63 -43.34
CA GLU A 688 5.14 1.41 -42.90
C GLU A 688 5.19 2.84 -43.47
N CYS A 689 6.34 3.48 -43.36
CA CYS A 689 6.52 4.83 -43.85
C CYS A 689 6.44 4.93 -45.38
N GLU A 690 6.97 3.95 -46.10
CA GLU A 690 6.85 3.87 -47.58
C GLU A 690 5.40 3.65 -48.03
N ALA A 691 4.64 2.86 -47.27
CA ALA A 691 3.24 2.55 -47.60
C ALA A 691 2.26 3.69 -47.26
N LEU A 692 2.53 4.49 -46.24
CA LEU A 692 1.59 5.46 -45.69
C LEU A 692 1.99 6.91 -45.87
N CYS A 693 3.28 7.23 -45.75
CA CYS A 693 3.72 8.62 -45.65
C CYS A 693 3.90 9.27 -47.03
N THR A 694 3.37 10.43 -47.16
CA THR A 694 3.61 11.31 -48.33
C THR A 694 4.95 12.02 -48.22
N ARG A 695 5.28 12.48 -47.03
CA ARG A 695 6.60 13.02 -46.64
C ARG A 695 7.05 12.39 -45.36
N LEU A 696 8.34 12.28 -45.17
CA LEU A 696 8.93 11.79 -43.96
C LEU A 696 10.22 12.56 -43.63
N ALA A 697 10.59 12.54 -42.34
CA ALA A 697 11.84 13.08 -41.87
C ALA A 697 12.56 12.04 -41.00
N ILE A 698 13.90 11.99 -41.12
CA ILE A 698 14.75 11.15 -40.27
C ILE A 698 15.34 12.02 -39.18
N MET A 699 15.12 11.62 -37.93
CA MET A 699 15.56 12.29 -36.72
C MET A 699 16.73 11.56 -36.09
N VAL A 700 17.81 12.28 -35.81
CA VAL A 700 19.04 11.78 -35.17
C VAL A 700 19.49 12.82 -34.13
N ASN A 701 19.82 12.38 -32.91
CA ASN A 701 20.27 13.25 -31.81
C ASN A 701 19.39 14.51 -31.59
N GLY A 702 18.08 14.33 -31.68
CA GLY A 702 17.12 15.42 -31.47
C GLY A 702 16.94 16.40 -32.62
N GLN A 703 17.57 16.19 -33.79
CA GLN A 703 17.52 17.07 -34.97
C GLN A 703 17.04 16.31 -36.21
N LEU A 704 16.37 17.00 -37.13
CA LEU A 704 16.11 16.47 -38.46
C LEU A 704 17.37 16.47 -39.30
N GLN A 705 17.68 15.34 -39.90
CA GLN A 705 18.83 15.18 -40.81
C GLN A 705 18.42 15.28 -42.28
N CYS A 706 17.24 14.80 -42.61
CA CYS A 706 16.68 14.90 -43.95
C CYS A 706 15.16 15.01 -43.91
N LEU A 707 14.56 15.56 -44.96
CA LEU A 707 13.12 15.76 -45.13
C LEU A 707 12.75 15.60 -46.60
N GLY A 708 11.69 14.86 -46.89
CA GLY A 708 11.19 14.74 -48.25
C GLY A 708 10.23 13.57 -48.48
N SER A 709 9.83 13.33 -49.70
CA SER A 709 9.09 12.10 -50.04
C SER A 709 9.99 10.90 -50.00
N PRO A 710 9.45 9.68 -49.72
CA PRO A 710 10.28 8.44 -49.73
C PRO A 710 11.12 8.28 -50.97
N GLN A 711 10.55 8.61 -52.15
CA GLN A 711 11.28 8.51 -53.41
C GLN A 711 12.38 9.59 -53.56
N HIS A 712 12.10 10.81 -53.08
CA HIS A 712 13.13 11.88 -53.05
C HIS A 712 14.34 11.48 -52.18
N LEU A 713 14.10 10.93 -51.01
CA LEU A 713 15.15 10.51 -50.12
C LEU A 713 15.98 9.34 -50.69
N LYS A 714 15.31 8.37 -51.33
CA LYS A 714 16.01 7.26 -52.04
C LYS A 714 16.87 7.77 -53.19
N ASN A 715 16.43 8.79 -53.90
CA ASN A 715 17.21 9.36 -55.01
C ASN A 715 18.38 10.24 -54.54
N ARG A 716 18.20 11.00 -53.45
CA ARG A 716 19.19 11.94 -52.94
C ARG A 716 20.30 11.26 -52.12
N TYR A 717 19.89 10.33 -51.23
CA TYR A 717 20.83 9.69 -50.31
C TYR A 717 21.10 8.24 -50.66
N GLY A 718 20.44 7.68 -51.66
CA GLY A 718 20.73 6.36 -52.16
C GLY A 718 22.03 6.36 -52.89
N GLU A 719 23.00 5.55 -52.44
CA GLU A 719 24.35 5.42 -52.98
C GLU A 719 24.41 4.63 -54.31
N GLY A 720 23.30 4.42 -55.02
CA GLY A 720 23.29 3.75 -56.31
C GLY A 720 22.25 2.61 -56.42
N TYR A 721 22.55 1.65 -57.27
CA TYR A 721 21.72 0.44 -57.42
C TYR A 721 22.33 -0.70 -56.63
N MET A 722 21.45 -1.50 -56.03
CA MET A 722 21.82 -2.76 -55.39
C MET A 722 21.69 -3.87 -56.44
N LEU A 723 22.80 -4.50 -56.76
CA LEU A 723 22.89 -5.63 -57.62
C LEU A 723 23.08 -6.90 -56.80
N THR A 724 22.05 -7.72 -56.75
CA THR A 724 22.08 -9.04 -56.07
C THR A 724 22.29 -10.10 -57.14
N VAL A 725 23.34 -10.88 -57.03
CA VAL A 725 23.68 -11.95 -57.98
C VAL A 725 23.70 -13.29 -57.29
N LYS A 726 22.92 -14.23 -57.76
CA LYS A 726 22.90 -15.61 -57.30
C LYS A 726 23.69 -16.49 -58.27
N VAL A 727 24.75 -17.13 -57.80
CA VAL A 727 25.63 -17.98 -58.59
C VAL A 727 25.20 -19.43 -58.43
N GLY A 728 25.02 -20.14 -59.54
CA GLY A 728 24.67 -21.57 -59.62
C GLY A 728 25.83 -22.49 -59.38
N GLY A 729 25.57 -23.77 -58.99
CA GLY A 729 26.55 -24.84 -58.84
C GLY A 729 26.79 -25.30 -57.41
N MET A 730 27.35 -26.50 -57.21
CA MET A 730 27.59 -27.09 -55.88
C MET A 730 28.74 -26.43 -55.10
N ASN A 731 29.67 -25.75 -55.80
CA ASN A 731 30.69 -24.88 -55.18
C ASN A 731 30.87 -23.66 -56.11
N PRO A 732 30.07 -22.59 -55.88
CA PRO A 732 30.10 -21.39 -56.74
C PRO A 732 31.40 -20.63 -56.54
N ASP A 733 32.05 -20.28 -57.67
CA ASP A 733 33.23 -19.41 -57.64
C ASP A 733 32.82 -17.94 -57.60
N LEU A 734 32.58 -17.47 -56.39
CA LEU A 734 32.14 -16.11 -56.13
C LEU A 734 33.19 -15.06 -56.53
N SER A 735 34.47 -15.41 -56.56
CA SER A 735 35.54 -14.50 -56.81
C SER A 735 35.58 -13.97 -58.27
N LYS A 736 35.11 -14.80 -59.23
CA LYS A 736 34.98 -14.37 -60.62
C LYS A 736 33.90 -13.29 -60.78
N VAL A 737 32.75 -13.51 -60.18
CA VAL A 737 31.64 -12.56 -60.24
C VAL A 737 32.05 -11.26 -59.54
N GLU A 738 32.73 -11.32 -58.38
CA GLU A 738 33.22 -10.19 -57.66
C GLU A 738 34.23 -9.37 -58.50
N THR A 739 35.18 -10.02 -59.13
CA THR A 739 36.17 -9.36 -59.98
C THR A 739 35.51 -8.72 -61.19
N PHE A 740 34.57 -9.39 -61.81
CA PHE A 740 33.80 -8.88 -62.95
C PHE A 740 33.01 -7.63 -62.61
N VAL A 741 32.19 -7.69 -61.57
CA VAL A 741 31.33 -6.58 -61.14
C VAL A 741 32.17 -5.37 -60.68
N LYS A 742 33.28 -5.59 -59.99
CA LYS A 742 34.22 -4.53 -59.60
C LYS A 742 34.90 -3.84 -60.79
N SER A 743 35.17 -4.61 -61.84
CA SER A 743 35.79 -4.07 -63.02
C SER A 743 34.92 -3.17 -63.88
N ILE A 744 33.58 -3.41 -63.85
CA ILE A 744 32.63 -2.65 -64.64
C ILE A 744 32.35 -1.28 -64.06
N SER A 745 32.20 -1.14 -62.71
CA SER A 745 31.61 0.05 -62.11
C SER A 745 32.26 0.51 -60.80
N ASN A 746 33.39 -0.03 -60.38
CA ASN A 746 33.92 0.15 -59.03
C ASN A 746 32.87 -0.13 -57.94
N ALA A 747 32.06 -1.15 -58.17
CA ALA A 747 31.01 -1.56 -57.24
C ALA A 747 31.59 -2.00 -55.90
N VAL A 748 30.95 -1.64 -54.84
CA VAL A 748 31.36 -2.02 -53.49
C VAL A 748 30.62 -3.29 -53.10
N LEU A 749 31.34 -4.30 -52.66
CA LEU A 749 30.79 -5.50 -52.08
C LEU A 749 30.15 -5.16 -50.72
N LYS A 750 28.88 -5.43 -50.53
CA LYS A 750 28.17 -5.22 -49.24
C LYS A 750 28.08 -6.51 -48.45
N GLU A 751 27.58 -7.55 -49.07
CA GLU A 751 27.36 -8.83 -48.39
C GLU A 751 27.63 -10.00 -49.36
N SER A 752 28.14 -11.11 -48.82
CA SER A 752 28.33 -12.36 -49.53
C SER A 752 27.85 -13.49 -48.64
N HIS A 753 26.81 -14.19 -49.06
CA HIS A 753 26.22 -15.31 -48.32
C HIS A 753 26.06 -16.52 -49.25
N CYS A 754 26.71 -17.63 -48.92
CA CYS A 754 26.62 -18.89 -49.66
C CYS A 754 26.76 -18.72 -51.18
N ASN A 755 25.66 -18.67 -51.92
CA ASN A 755 25.62 -18.56 -53.39
C ASN A 755 25.19 -17.17 -53.88
N THR A 756 24.96 -16.20 -52.92
CA THR A 756 24.41 -14.90 -53.29
C THR A 756 25.39 -13.80 -52.89
N ILE A 757 25.65 -12.89 -53.79
CA ILE A 757 26.51 -11.73 -53.57
C ILE A 757 25.70 -10.45 -53.82
N MET A 758 25.84 -9.47 -52.93
CA MET A 758 25.21 -8.15 -53.06
C MET A 758 26.28 -7.09 -53.29
N PHE A 759 26.12 -6.37 -54.39
CA PHE A 759 26.98 -5.24 -54.76
C PHE A 759 26.20 -3.93 -54.78
N GLN A 760 26.85 -2.89 -54.37
CA GLN A 760 26.36 -1.51 -54.53
C GLN A 760 27.06 -0.88 -55.74
N VAL A 761 26.28 -0.47 -56.74
CA VAL A 761 26.75 0.10 -58.02
C VAL A 761 26.45 1.60 -58.02
N PRO A 762 27.47 2.52 -58.06
CA PRO A 762 27.24 3.96 -58.06
C PRO A 762 26.47 4.46 -59.29
N LEU A 763 25.46 5.36 -59.08
CA LEU A 763 24.61 5.93 -60.12
C LEU A 763 25.34 6.72 -61.21
N GLN A 764 26.51 7.31 -60.90
CA GLN A 764 27.17 8.27 -61.77
C GLN A 764 27.99 7.62 -62.90
N ARG A 765 28.18 6.26 -62.92
CA ARG A 765 29.13 5.62 -63.81
C ARG A 765 28.52 4.69 -64.86
N ILE A 766 27.28 4.21 -64.63
CA ILE A 766 26.70 3.26 -65.59
C ILE A 766 25.16 3.49 -65.69
N ARG A 767 24.64 3.37 -66.90
CA ARG A 767 23.19 3.42 -67.09
C ARG A 767 22.57 2.08 -66.76
N LEU A 768 21.40 2.05 -66.21
CA LEU A 768 20.65 0.85 -65.81
C LEU A 768 20.52 -0.14 -66.96
N SER A 769 20.22 0.36 -68.13
CA SER A 769 20.15 -0.47 -69.36
C SER A 769 21.46 -1.14 -69.74
N GLU A 770 22.55 -0.49 -69.51
CA GLU A 770 23.88 -1.00 -69.78
C GLU A 770 24.28 -2.05 -68.73
N LEU A 771 23.95 -1.86 -67.47
CA LEU A 771 24.13 -2.84 -66.41
C LEU A 771 23.35 -4.14 -66.67
N PHE A 772 22.07 -4.02 -67.08
CA PHE A 772 21.29 -5.16 -67.51
C PHE A 772 21.89 -5.89 -68.70
N ARG A 773 22.35 -5.17 -69.74
CA ARG A 773 23.00 -5.75 -70.89
C ARG A 773 24.26 -6.53 -70.52
N LEU A 774 25.13 -5.97 -69.73
CA LEU A 774 26.37 -6.59 -69.26
C LEU A 774 26.11 -7.83 -68.41
N MET A 775 25.11 -7.79 -67.56
CA MET A 775 24.76 -8.97 -66.74
C MET A 775 24.18 -10.12 -67.61
N GLU A 776 23.36 -9.79 -68.59
CA GLU A 776 22.72 -10.78 -69.45
C GLU A 776 23.74 -11.42 -70.44
N GLU A 777 24.66 -10.59 -71.01
CA GLU A 777 25.73 -11.06 -71.92
C GLU A 777 26.70 -12.01 -71.24
N ASN A 778 26.96 -11.85 -69.92
CA ASN A 778 27.95 -12.63 -69.18
C ASN A 778 27.30 -13.71 -68.28
N LYS A 779 25.98 -13.86 -68.35
CA LYS A 779 25.23 -14.76 -67.50
C LYS A 779 25.67 -16.22 -67.54
N GLU A 780 25.91 -16.74 -68.72
CA GLU A 780 26.38 -18.12 -68.95
C GLU A 780 27.83 -18.31 -68.53
N GLU A 781 28.71 -17.36 -68.82
CA GLU A 781 30.12 -17.42 -68.49
C GLU A 781 30.44 -17.36 -67.00
N LEU A 782 29.66 -16.59 -66.26
CA LEU A 782 29.78 -16.42 -64.80
C LEU A 782 28.92 -17.41 -64.05
N HIS A 783 28.20 -18.31 -64.70
CA HIS A 783 27.26 -19.26 -64.07
C HIS A 783 26.23 -18.59 -63.15
N ILE A 784 25.67 -17.46 -63.58
CA ILE A 784 24.65 -16.70 -62.80
C ILE A 784 23.32 -17.41 -62.97
N GLU A 785 22.76 -17.93 -61.89
CA GLU A 785 21.45 -18.55 -61.85
C GLU A 785 20.36 -17.49 -61.99
N ASP A 786 20.47 -16.44 -61.19
CA ASP A 786 19.54 -15.32 -61.17
C ASP A 786 20.24 -14.03 -60.71
N TYR A 787 19.74 -12.88 -61.13
CA TYR A 787 20.20 -11.57 -60.68
C TYR A 787 19.03 -10.58 -60.55
N SER A 788 19.13 -9.70 -59.59
CA SER A 788 18.18 -8.62 -59.43
C SER A 788 18.88 -7.28 -59.25
N ILE A 789 18.33 -6.24 -59.91
CA ILE A 789 18.82 -4.86 -59.76
C ILE A 789 17.70 -4.08 -59.12
N SER A 790 17.92 -3.59 -57.92
CA SER A 790 16.97 -2.76 -57.18
C SER A 790 17.57 -1.40 -56.90
N GLN A 791 16.69 -0.43 -56.67
CA GLN A 791 17.10 0.87 -56.12
C GLN A 791 17.40 0.70 -54.64
N THR A 792 18.30 1.51 -54.10
CA THR A 792 18.60 1.61 -52.68
C THR A 792 17.28 1.67 -51.87
N THR A 793 17.18 0.87 -50.84
CA THR A 793 16.01 0.81 -49.97
C THR A 793 16.01 2.00 -48.98
N LEU A 794 14.83 2.33 -48.45
CA LEU A 794 14.76 3.35 -47.40
C LEU A 794 15.46 2.90 -46.11
N ASP A 795 15.51 1.56 -45.88
CA ASP A 795 16.27 0.96 -44.77
C ASP A 795 17.75 1.31 -44.82
N GLU A 796 18.37 1.22 -46.02
CA GLU A 796 19.80 1.57 -46.19
C GLU A 796 20.05 3.07 -45.96
N VAL A 797 19.19 3.93 -46.49
CA VAL A 797 19.24 5.36 -46.21
C VAL A 797 19.14 5.64 -44.74
N PHE A 798 18.19 4.99 -44.05
CA PHE A 798 18.02 5.13 -42.62
C PHE A 798 19.24 4.66 -41.83
N VAL A 799 19.79 3.48 -42.14
CA VAL A 799 20.99 2.94 -41.50
C VAL A 799 22.20 3.87 -41.65
N SER A 800 22.34 4.55 -42.81
CA SER A 800 23.40 5.49 -43.03
C SER A 800 23.36 6.70 -42.07
N PHE A 801 22.14 7.21 -41.80
CA PHE A 801 21.94 8.29 -40.84
C PHE A 801 21.98 7.78 -39.37
N ALA A 802 21.48 6.57 -39.12
CA ALA A 802 21.45 5.98 -37.78
C ALA A 802 22.85 5.73 -37.19
N LYS A 803 23.87 5.50 -38.04
CA LYS A 803 25.28 5.38 -37.60
C LYS A 803 25.80 6.63 -36.89
N ASN A 804 25.21 7.78 -37.10
CA ASN A 804 25.59 9.05 -36.49
C ASN A 804 24.89 9.30 -35.14
N GLN A 805 24.04 8.36 -34.68
CA GLN A 805 23.42 8.48 -33.37
C GLN A 805 24.45 8.16 -32.28
N THR A 806 24.76 9.15 -31.44
CA THR A 806 25.55 8.90 -30.22
C THR A 806 24.63 8.37 -29.13
N ASP A 807 24.79 7.11 -28.79
CA ASP A 807 24.16 6.56 -27.59
C ASP A 807 24.82 7.20 -26.37
N GLY A 808 24.07 7.92 -25.55
CA GLY A 808 24.58 8.57 -24.34
C GLY A 808 25.12 7.60 -23.26
N LEU A 809 25.46 6.37 -23.66
CA LEU A 809 26.05 5.30 -22.84
C LEU A 809 27.58 5.23 -22.97
N GLU A 810 28.24 5.98 -23.93
CA GLU A 810 29.68 5.92 -24.08
C GLU A 810 30.47 6.51 -22.90
N ASP A 811 29.83 7.31 -22.05
CA ASP A 811 30.51 7.94 -20.90
C ASP A 811 30.47 7.07 -19.61
N GLU A 812 29.74 5.98 -19.56
CA GLU A 812 29.59 5.20 -18.32
C GLU A 812 30.44 3.93 -18.27
N TYR A 813 30.91 3.42 -19.41
CA TYR A 813 31.67 2.15 -19.47
C TYR A 813 33.03 2.20 -20.19
N GLY A 814 33.45 3.31 -20.76
CA GLY A 814 34.82 3.45 -21.34
C GLY A 814 35.17 2.43 -22.45
N ILE A 815 34.17 1.86 -23.12
CA ILE A 815 34.36 0.92 -24.21
C ILE A 815 34.29 1.70 -25.52
N GLN A 816 35.46 1.97 -26.06
CA GLN A 816 35.57 2.50 -27.43
C GLN A 816 35.04 1.43 -28.41
N PRO A 817 34.19 1.80 -29.40
CA PRO A 817 33.82 0.88 -30.46
C PRO A 817 35.09 0.49 -31.22
N PRO A 818 35.20 -0.77 -31.69
CA PRO A 818 36.38 -1.19 -32.45
C PRO A 818 36.44 -0.37 -33.72
N SER A 819 37.48 0.47 -33.80
CA SER A 819 37.83 1.14 -35.03
C SER A 819 38.17 0.06 -36.08
N TYR A 820 37.34 -0.02 -37.10
CA TYR A 820 37.68 -0.83 -38.28
C TYR A 820 38.88 -0.16 -38.97
N VAL A 821 40.05 -0.56 -38.54
CA VAL A 821 41.28 -0.36 -39.31
C VAL A 821 41.27 -1.43 -40.41
N SER A 822 41.19 -0.95 -41.64
CA SER A 822 41.47 -1.74 -42.82
C SER A 822 42.96 -2.22 -42.74
N THR A 823 43.16 -3.46 -42.32
CA THR A 823 44.47 -4.11 -42.47
C THR A 823 44.32 -5.24 -43.43
N ASN A 824 44.94 -5.01 -44.58
CA ASN A 824 45.38 -6.09 -45.49
C ASN A 824 46.32 -7.06 -44.74
N ASN A 825 46.13 -8.34 -45.01
CA ASN A 825 47.05 -9.45 -44.82
C ASN A 825 47.69 -9.66 -43.44
N VAL A 826 47.14 -10.62 -42.66
CA VAL A 826 47.99 -11.53 -41.87
C VAL A 826 47.34 -12.91 -41.87
N ASP A 827 48.07 -13.88 -42.38
CA ASP A 827 47.80 -15.30 -42.28
C ASP A 827 47.70 -15.77 -40.83
N TYR A 828 46.68 -16.47 -40.49
CA TYR A 828 46.61 -17.26 -39.24
C TYR A 828 46.48 -18.75 -39.59
N ASP A 829 47.61 -19.43 -39.55
CA ASP A 829 47.71 -20.85 -39.25
C ASP A 829 47.42 -21.05 -37.74
N VAL A 830 46.41 -21.77 -37.40
CA VAL A 830 46.18 -22.29 -36.03
C VAL A 830 46.10 -23.80 -36.11
N PRO A 831 46.97 -24.54 -35.47
CA PRO A 831 46.85 -26.00 -35.38
C PRO A 831 45.86 -26.37 -34.25
N TYR A 832 45.01 -27.27 -34.66
CA TYR A 832 44.16 -28.05 -33.77
C TYR A 832 45.03 -28.93 -32.87
N ASN A 833 44.79 -28.88 -31.55
CA ASN A 833 45.28 -29.95 -30.66
C ASN A 833 44.26 -30.23 -29.56
N GLU A 834 43.65 -31.38 -29.64
CA GLU A 834 42.95 -32.07 -28.56
C GLU A 834 43.96 -32.41 -27.46
N GLN A 835 43.58 -32.15 -26.20
CA GLN A 835 43.89 -33.10 -25.11
C GLN A 835 43.01 -32.86 -23.90
N ILE A 836 42.32 -33.91 -23.50
CA ILE A 836 41.62 -34.25 -22.30
C ILE A 836 42.63 -34.30 -21.13
N GLY A 837 42.22 -33.81 -19.98
CA GLY A 837 42.97 -33.99 -18.71
C GLY A 837 42.21 -33.50 -17.50
N ASP A 838 41.60 -34.47 -16.80
CA ASP A 838 41.16 -34.34 -15.41
C ASP A 838 42.30 -33.88 -14.50
N VAL A 839 41.99 -33.12 -13.44
CA VAL A 839 42.55 -33.30 -12.08
C VAL A 839 41.83 -32.38 -11.03
N GLU A 840 41.52 -33.03 -9.97
CA GLU A 840 40.97 -32.66 -8.67
C GLU A 840 41.49 -31.44 -7.93
N ASN A 841 40.58 -30.96 -7.02
CA ASN A 841 40.80 -30.49 -5.65
C ASN A 841 41.79 -29.37 -5.33
N GLY A 842 41.24 -28.35 -4.64
CA GLY A 842 42.04 -27.42 -3.83
C GLY A 842 41.25 -26.28 -3.21
N GLN A 843 41.00 -26.40 -1.95
CA GLN A 843 40.31 -25.58 -0.96
C GLN A 843 40.71 -24.10 -0.85
N LEU A 844 39.76 -23.36 -0.20
CA LEU A 844 39.87 -22.12 0.64
C LEU A 844 39.85 -20.79 -0.15
N SER A 845 39.09 -19.80 0.23
CA SER A 845 38.43 -19.31 1.45
C SER A 845 37.48 -18.16 1.15
N ASP A 846 36.44 -18.13 1.94
CA ASP A 846 35.52 -17.05 2.33
C ASP A 846 35.73 -15.61 1.80
N ALA A 847 34.66 -15.01 1.24
CA ALA A 847 33.85 -13.97 1.84
C ALA A 847 32.88 -13.36 0.84
N ASP A 848 31.63 -13.22 1.34
CA ASP A 848 30.57 -12.33 0.85
C ASP A 848 29.87 -12.61 -0.49
N GLY A 849 28.85 -13.45 -0.39
CA GLY A 849 27.79 -13.59 -1.37
C GLY A 849 26.44 -13.65 -0.69
N ILE A 850 25.64 -12.60 -0.77
CA ILE A 850 24.25 -12.56 -0.33
C ILE A 850 23.32 -12.66 -1.53
N ILE A 851 22.67 -13.82 -1.61
CA ILE A 851 21.29 -14.17 -1.96
C ILE A 851 20.70 -13.63 -3.27
N MET A 852 20.58 -14.55 -4.24
CA MET A 852 19.42 -14.69 -5.12
C MET A 852 19.03 -16.18 -5.15
N GLN A 853 17.95 -16.54 -4.47
CA GLN A 853 17.27 -17.82 -4.64
C GLN A 853 15.84 -17.63 -5.13
N ASN A 854 15.63 -18.09 -6.35
CA ASN A 854 14.52 -18.86 -6.90
C ASN A 854 13.18 -18.92 -6.15
N PHE A 855 12.14 -18.39 -6.77
CA PHE A 855 10.79 -18.96 -6.67
C PHE A 855 10.34 -19.47 -8.06
N LYS A 856 10.48 -20.78 -8.27
CA LYS A 856 9.68 -21.53 -9.23
C LYS A 856 8.42 -21.95 -8.51
N SER A 857 7.28 -21.40 -8.88
CA SER A 857 5.96 -21.90 -8.48
C SER A 857 5.43 -22.80 -9.60
N THR A 858 5.32 -24.05 -9.26
CA THR A 858 4.61 -25.10 -9.97
C THR A 858 3.12 -24.95 -9.70
N TYR A 859 2.30 -24.75 -10.72
CA TYR A 859 0.87 -25.06 -10.68
C TYR A 859 0.50 -25.84 -11.93
N ALA A 860 0.14 -27.10 -11.70
CA ALA A 860 -0.59 -27.93 -12.65
C ALA A 860 -2.08 -27.91 -12.28
N PRO A 861 -3.01 -28.00 -13.23
CA PRO A 861 -4.42 -27.96 -12.97
C PRO A 861 -4.98 -29.37 -12.74
N THR A 862 -5.82 -29.52 -11.72
CA THR A 862 -6.78 -30.64 -11.65
C THR A 862 -8.18 -30.09 -11.68
N ALA A 863 -8.95 -30.69 -12.58
CA ALA A 863 -10.36 -30.49 -12.80
C ALA A 863 -11.20 -31.15 -11.69
N SER A 864 -12.38 -30.62 -11.50
CA SER A 864 -13.69 -31.24 -11.36
C SER A 864 -14.53 -30.81 -10.14
N THR A 865 -15.66 -30.29 -10.50
CA THR A 865 -17.04 -30.57 -10.02
C THR A 865 -17.55 -30.07 -8.68
N ASP A 866 -18.55 -29.22 -8.87
CA ASP A 866 -19.87 -29.24 -8.24
C ASP A 866 -20.12 -28.70 -6.82
N GLN A 867 -21.04 -27.69 -6.87
CA GLN A 867 -22.18 -27.46 -5.99
C GLN A 867 -21.99 -26.96 -4.54
N LEU A 868 -22.50 -25.87 -4.24
CA LEU A 868 -23.73 -25.49 -3.51
C LEU A 868 -23.58 -24.15 -2.77
N LEU A 869 -24.44 -23.22 -3.13
CA LEU A 869 -25.39 -22.43 -2.33
C LEU A 869 -25.06 -22.15 -0.82
N VAL A 870 -24.84 -20.95 -0.45
CA VAL A 870 -25.73 -19.94 0.18
C VAL A 870 -25.00 -18.59 0.21
#